data_1b1ff4666dee4f2072d175a424e42b1e
#
_entry.id   1b1ff4666dee4f2072d175a424e42b1e
#
_cell.length_a   1.000
_cell.length_b   1.000
_cell.length_c   1.000
_cell.angle_alpha   90.00
_cell.angle_beta   90.00
_cell.angle_gamma   90.00
#
_symmetry.space_group_name_H-M   'P 1'
#
loop_
_entity.id
_entity.type
_entity.pdbx_description
1 polymer ?
#
loop_
_entity_poly.entity_id
_entity_poly.type
_entity_poly.pdbx_seq_one_letter_code
_entity_poly.pdbx_strand_id
1 'polypeptide(L)'
;MSKIIGIDLGTTNSCVAVIEGQQQKVIENAEGGRTTPSVIAYTDNDEVLVGLPAKRQAVTNPENTLYAIKRLIGRTFEDKVVKQDADMVPYKIIKADNGDAWVEANKKKLAPPQVAAEILKKMKKTAEDYLGQEVKEAVITVPAYFNDAQRQATKDAGKIAGLEVKRIINEPTAAALAYGLDKHQGDSTIAVYDLGGGTFDISIIEISDVDGEHQFEVLSTNGDTFLGGEDFDLRLIDYFVDQFKEESGFDLKSDPLALQRLKEAAEKAKIELSSSEQTEVNLPYITADSTGPKHFVQKITRAKLESLVEDLVDRSLEPLKLALSDAKLAKGDISEILLVGGQTRMPLVQKKVKEFFGKEARKDLNPDEAVAVGAAIQGSVLSGDTKDILLLDVTPLTLGIETLGGVSTPLIEKNTTIPTQKSQVFSTAEDNQTAVTVHVIQGERTQAAQNKSLGQFNLTDIPPAARGMPQIEVSFDLDANGILNVSAKDKNSGKEQSIVIKASSGLSDEDIEKMVKDAEANAEDDKKFEELVKTKNNADMLVHATRKTVQESDDKLSDDEKDQIEKVVVGLEEAISSEDINNIETATKDLNDVLTPLTDKLYSQDQAQAENSTEEAPNDDAENTVDAEYEEVKEEENK
;
A
#
# COMPACT_ATOMS: atom_id res chain seq x y z
N MET A 1 -16.25 16.23 27.48
CA MET A 1 -15.20 16.02 26.46
C MET A 1 -15.90 15.84 25.11
N SER A 2 -15.32 16.32 24.02
CA SER A 2 -15.85 16.06 22.67
C SER A 2 -15.83 14.54 22.42
N LYS A 3 -16.94 13.99 21.90
CA LYS A 3 -17.00 12.57 21.53
C LYS A 3 -16.25 12.38 20.21
N ILE A 4 -15.40 11.36 20.14
CA ILE A 4 -14.76 10.91 18.89
C ILE A 4 -15.71 9.91 18.23
N ILE A 5 -16.14 10.20 17.02
CA ILE A 5 -17.01 9.29 16.26
C ILE A 5 -16.17 8.34 15.40
N GLY A 6 -16.69 7.13 15.17
CA GLY A 6 -16.12 6.18 14.20
C GLY A 6 -16.91 6.24 12.89
N ILE A 7 -16.20 6.41 11.79
CA ILE A 7 -16.80 6.47 10.45
C ILE A 7 -16.19 5.37 9.57
N ASP A 8 -17.05 4.49 9.09
CA ASP A 8 -16.75 3.65 7.93
C ASP A 8 -17.07 4.46 6.66
N LEU A 9 -16.02 4.88 5.96
CA LEU A 9 -16.15 5.56 4.67
C LEU A 9 -16.10 4.54 3.53
N GLY A 10 -17.20 3.83 3.32
CA GLY A 10 -17.28 2.74 2.34
C GLY A 10 -17.42 3.24 0.88
N THR A 11 -17.03 2.39 -0.08
CA THR A 11 -17.16 2.69 -1.53
C THR A 11 -18.61 2.89 -1.94
N THR A 12 -19.51 2.03 -1.47
CA THR A 12 -20.93 2.03 -1.84
C THR A 12 -21.81 2.60 -0.74
N ASN A 13 -21.54 2.26 0.53
CA ASN A 13 -22.28 2.76 1.69
C ASN A 13 -21.29 3.16 2.78
N SER A 14 -21.64 4.23 3.52
CA SER A 14 -20.91 4.70 4.70
C SER A 14 -21.75 4.54 5.96
N CYS A 15 -21.08 4.36 7.09
CA CYS A 15 -21.73 4.15 8.39
C CYS A 15 -21.03 4.98 9.46
N VAL A 16 -21.78 5.45 10.47
CA VAL A 16 -21.24 6.19 11.61
C VAL A 16 -21.69 5.57 12.93
N ALA A 17 -20.75 5.45 13.85
CA ALA A 17 -21.00 4.89 15.17
C ALA A 17 -20.32 5.71 16.26
N VAL A 18 -20.78 5.53 17.50
CA VAL A 18 -20.23 6.16 18.71
C VAL A 18 -20.26 5.18 19.88
N ILE A 19 -19.38 5.37 20.85
CA ILE A 19 -19.42 4.66 22.13
C ILE A 19 -20.10 5.54 23.18
N GLU A 20 -21.17 5.02 23.79
CA GLU A 20 -21.89 5.66 24.86
C GLU A 20 -21.79 4.80 26.15
N GLY A 21 -20.91 5.23 27.06
CA GLY A 21 -20.53 4.41 28.20
C GLY A 21 -19.79 3.15 27.74
N GLN A 22 -20.42 1.98 27.92
CA GLN A 22 -19.90 0.69 27.41
C GLN A 22 -20.66 0.16 26.20
N GLN A 23 -21.65 0.91 25.69
CA GLN A 23 -22.48 0.45 24.57
C GLN A 23 -22.00 1.01 23.25
N GLN A 24 -21.94 0.13 22.27
CA GLN A 24 -21.66 0.46 20.88
C GLN A 24 -22.96 0.88 20.20
N LYS A 25 -22.99 2.06 19.61
CA LYS A 25 -24.18 2.60 18.96
C LYS A 25 -23.90 3.00 17.52
N VAL A 26 -24.49 2.29 16.58
CA VAL A 26 -24.60 2.74 15.19
C VAL A 26 -25.72 3.76 15.10
N ILE A 27 -25.44 4.91 14.49
CA ILE A 27 -26.36 6.05 14.44
C ILE A 27 -27.20 5.97 13.16
N GLU A 28 -28.51 6.09 13.31
CA GLU A 28 -29.44 6.16 12.18
C GLU A 28 -29.39 7.57 11.54
N ASN A 29 -29.35 7.61 10.22
CA ASN A 29 -29.39 8.86 9.48
C ASN A 29 -30.81 9.47 9.45
N ALA A 30 -30.93 10.68 8.90
CA ALA A 30 -32.22 11.40 8.80
C ALA A 30 -33.28 10.66 7.95
N GLU A 31 -32.84 9.73 7.11
CA GLU A 31 -33.70 8.89 6.27
C GLU A 31 -34.11 7.57 6.98
N GLY A 32 -33.69 7.36 8.25
CA GLY A 32 -33.97 6.19 9.06
C GLY A 32 -33.10 4.98 8.76
N GLY A 33 -32.04 5.16 7.96
CA GLY A 33 -31.08 4.10 7.64
C GLY A 33 -29.87 4.08 8.57
N ARG A 34 -29.35 2.90 8.90
CA ARG A 34 -28.12 2.73 9.67
C ARG A 34 -26.86 2.84 8.79
N THR A 35 -27.03 2.77 7.49
CA THR A 35 -26.01 3.06 6.47
C THR A 35 -26.50 4.16 5.53
N THR A 36 -25.58 4.93 4.97
CA THR A 36 -25.85 6.01 4.04
C THR A 36 -25.16 5.67 2.71
N PRO A 37 -25.88 5.66 1.58
CA PRO A 37 -25.23 5.49 0.26
C PRO A 37 -24.12 6.52 0.04
N SER A 38 -22.94 6.08 -0.37
CA SER A 38 -21.80 6.94 -0.73
C SER A 38 -22.01 7.57 -2.12
N VAL A 39 -23.12 8.26 -2.27
CA VAL A 39 -23.57 8.89 -3.52
C VAL A 39 -23.78 10.39 -3.29
N ILE A 40 -23.25 11.20 -4.18
CA ILE A 40 -23.33 12.66 -4.14
C ILE A 40 -23.89 13.16 -5.46
N ALA A 41 -24.84 14.08 -5.44
CA ALA A 41 -25.38 14.69 -6.64
C ALA A 41 -25.33 16.22 -6.57
N TYR A 42 -24.92 16.81 -7.67
CA TYR A 42 -24.89 18.26 -7.87
C TYR A 42 -26.07 18.65 -8.76
N THR A 43 -26.95 19.48 -8.22
CA THR A 43 -28.15 19.93 -8.94
C THR A 43 -27.88 21.22 -9.75
N ASP A 44 -28.75 21.54 -10.67
CA ASP A 44 -28.66 22.78 -11.48
C ASP A 44 -28.75 24.06 -10.62
N ASN A 45 -29.30 23.97 -9.40
CA ASN A 45 -29.42 25.08 -8.46
C ASN A 45 -28.19 25.16 -7.50
N ASP A 46 -27.08 24.51 -7.81
CA ASP A 46 -25.89 24.42 -6.99
C ASP A 46 -26.10 23.73 -5.61
N GLU A 47 -27.21 23.05 -5.40
CA GLU A 47 -27.46 22.24 -4.22
C GLU A 47 -26.68 20.93 -4.31
N VAL A 48 -26.13 20.48 -3.16
CA VAL A 48 -25.42 19.20 -3.04
C VAL A 48 -26.30 18.23 -2.25
N LEU A 49 -26.73 17.17 -2.89
CA LEU A 49 -27.47 16.09 -2.27
C LEU A 49 -26.50 14.94 -1.93
N VAL A 50 -26.69 14.32 -0.76
CA VAL A 50 -25.83 13.22 -0.29
C VAL A 50 -26.69 12.06 0.22
N GLY A 51 -26.27 10.85 -0.11
CA GLY A 51 -26.94 9.62 0.35
C GLY A 51 -28.15 9.24 -0.47
N LEU A 52 -29.22 8.84 0.21
CA LEU A 52 -30.43 8.37 -0.44
C LEU A 52 -31.09 9.40 -1.36
N PRO A 53 -31.15 10.71 -1.01
CA PRO A 53 -31.65 11.74 -1.93
C PRO A 53 -30.87 11.81 -3.24
N ALA A 54 -29.52 11.74 -3.17
CA ALA A 54 -28.66 11.71 -4.36
C ALA A 54 -28.89 10.44 -5.19
N LYS A 55 -28.97 9.26 -4.55
CA LYS A 55 -29.22 7.98 -5.23
C LYS A 55 -30.57 7.99 -5.98
N ARG A 56 -31.62 8.56 -5.38
CA ARG A 56 -32.95 8.62 -6.01
C ARG A 56 -33.02 9.43 -7.29
N GLN A 57 -32.19 10.44 -7.45
CA GLN A 57 -32.15 11.27 -8.67
C GLN A 57 -31.11 10.81 -9.71
N ALA A 58 -30.31 9.79 -9.40
CA ALA A 58 -29.23 9.32 -10.28
C ALA A 58 -29.74 9.01 -11.72
N VAL A 59 -30.95 8.47 -11.84
CA VAL A 59 -31.55 8.16 -13.13
C VAL A 59 -31.80 9.43 -13.96
N THR A 60 -32.23 10.54 -13.34
CA THR A 60 -32.57 11.77 -14.05
C THR A 60 -31.41 12.77 -14.20
N ASN A 61 -30.33 12.56 -13.42
CA ASN A 61 -29.13 13.39 -13.42
C ASN A 61 -27.85 12.55 -13.35
N PRO A 62 -27.65 11.57 -14.25
CA PRO A 62 -26.56 10.62 -14.16
C PRO A 62 -25.17 11.27 -14.29
N GLU A 63 -24.99 12.27 -15.13
CA GLU A 63 -23.71 12.93 -15.38
C GLU A 63 -23.20 13.76 -14.18
N ASN A 64 -24.09 14.19 -13.27
CA ASN A 64 -23.76 14.99 -12.10
C ASN A 64 -24.00 14.22 -10.78
N THR A 65 -24.24 12.92 -10.85
CA THR A 65 -24.40 12.04 -9.69
C THR A 65 -23.18 11.14 -9.57
N LEU A 66 -22.37 11.43 -8.58
CA LEU A 66 -21.07 10.79 -8.33
C LEU A 66 -21.23 9.65 -7.32
N TYR A 67 -20.63 8.50 -7.62
CA TYR A 67 -20.56 7.33 -6.76
C TYR A 67 -19.23 6.59 -6.98
N ALA A 68 -18.90 5.63 -6.16
CA ALA A 68 -17.64 4.87 -6.20
C ALA A 68 -16.35 5.74 -6.15
N ILE A 69 -16.46 6.98 -5.68
CA ILE A 69 -15.36 7.97 -5.66
C ILE A 69 -14.14 7.46 -4.88
N LYS A 70 -14.34 6.59 -3.90
CA LYS A 70 -13.26 5.95 -3.14
C LYS A 70 -12.27 5.19 -4.04
N ARG A 71 -12.72 4.68 -5.20
CA ARG A 71 -11.85 4.05 -6.20
C ARG A 71 -10.88 5.02 -6.87
N LEU A 72 -11.20 6.32 -6.91
CA LEU A 72 -10.37 7.36 -7.53
C LEU A 72 -9.45 8.08 -6.53
N ILE A 73 -9.68 7.90 -5.22
CA ILE A 73 -8.96 8.63 -4.18
C ILE A 73 -7.46 8.27 -4.21
N GLY A 74 -6.57 9.27 -4.25
CA GLY A 74 -5.13 9.07 -4.27
C GLY A 74 -4.57 8.43 -5.55
N ARG A 75 -5.33 8.43 -6.66
CA ARG A 75 -4.93 7.82 -7.94
C ARG A 75 -4.61 8.85 -9.01
N THR A 76 -3.75 8.46 -9.94
CA THR A 76 -3.46 9.26 -11.13
C THR A 76 -4.44 8.92 -12.27
N PHE A 77 -4.66 9.88 -13.16
CA PHE A 77 -5.54 9.70 -14.33
C PHE A 77 -5.05 8.59 -15.28
N GLU A 78 -3.74 8.34 -15.31
CA GLU A 78 -3.15 7.34 -16.20
C GLU A 78 -3.24 5.91 -15.64
N ASP A 79 -3.67 5.75 -14.39
CA ASP A 79 -3.83 4.43 -13.79
C ASP A 79 -4.84 3.60 -14.59
N LYS A 80 -4.53 2.32 -14.81
CA LYS A 80 -5.40 1.41 -15.58
C LYS A 80 -6.79 1.29 -14.97
N VAL A 81 -6.86 1.25 -13.63
CA VAL A 81 -8.10 1.18 -12.87
C VAL A 81 -8.98 2.39 -13.15
N VAL A 82 -8.40 3.60 -13.18
CA VAL A 82 -9.13 4.83 -13.50
C VAL A 82 -9.70 4.80 -14.92
N LYS A 83 -8.97 4.21 -15.88
CA LYS A 83 -9.47 4.05 -17.26
C LYS A 83 -10.62 3.06 -17.33
N GLN A 84 -10.57 1.98 -16.56
CA GLN A 84 -11.68 1.03 -16.46
C GLN A 84 -12.91 1.66 -15.80
N ASP A 85 -12.72 2.41 -14.70
CA ASP A 85 -13.82 3.12 -14.05
C ASP A 85 -14.47 4.16 -14.99
N ALA A 86 -13.67 4.85 -15.83
CA ALA A 86 -14.18 5.81 -16.78
C ALA A 86 -15.15 5.20 -17.83
N ASP A 87 -14.97 3.93 -18.16
CA ASP A 87 -15.88 3.20 -19.06
C ASP A 87 -17.17 2.72 -18.35
N MET A 88 -17.19 2.76 -17.00
CA MET A 88 -18.26 2.18 -16.18
C MET A 88 -19.21 3.22 -15.56
N VAL A 89 -18.80 4.50 -15.53
CA VAL A 89 -19.55 5.56 -14.87
C VAL A 89 -20.11 6.57 -15.89
N PRO A 90 -21.31 7.14 -15.65
CA PRO A 90 -21.90 8.14 -16.55
C PRO A 90 -21.28 9.54 -16.42
N TYR A 91 -20.61 9.84 -15.30
CA TYR A 91 -19.95 11.12 -15.07
C TYR A 91 -18.53 11.12 -15.64
N LYS A 92 -17.97 12.30 -15.86
CA LYS A 92 -16.65 12.42 -16.46
C LYS A 92 -15.54 12.32 -15.43
N ILE A 93 -14.56 11.45 -15.66
CA ILE A 93 -13.28 11.43 -15.00
C ILE A 93 -12.29 12.22 -15.84
N ILE A 94 -11.60 13.18 -15.25
CA ILE A 94 -10.73 14.14 -15.95
C ILE A 94 -9.32 14.12 -15.34
N LYS A 95 -8.33 14.51 -16.15
CA LYS A 95 -6.96 14.69 -15.67
C LYS A 95 -6.80 16.08 -15.07
N ALA A 96 -6.37 16.13 -13.81
CA ALA A 96 -6.00 17.37 -13.15
C ALA A 96 -4.61 17.87 -13.59
N ASP A 97 -4.28 19.12 -13.29
CA ASP A 97 -2.99 19.74 -13.66
C ASP A 97 -1.79 19.03 -13.01
N ASN A 98 -1.99 18.43 -11.83
CA ASN A 98 -0.99 17.62 -11.12
C ASN A 98 -0.93 16.15 -11.61
N GLY A 99 -1.78 15.76 -12.56
CA GLY A 99 -1.85 14.41 -13.10
C GLY A 99 -2.85 13.49 -12.40
N ASP A 100 -3.48 13.92 -11.31
CA ASP A 100 -4.46 13.11 -10.57
C ASP A 100 -5.76 12.90 -11.34
N ALA A 101 -6.48 11.84 -10.96
CA ALA A 101 -7.82 11.57 -11.44
C ALA A 101 -8.83 12.44 -10.68
N TRP A 102 -9.42 13.43 -11.37
CA TRP A 102 -10.50 14.27 -10.86
C TRP A 102 -11.80 13.92 -11.55
N VAL A 103 -12.91 14.45 -11.06
CA VAL A 103 -14.24 14.30 -11.69
C VAL A 103 -14.82 15.65 -12.06
N GLU A 104 -15.71 15.63 -13.04
CA GLU A 104 -16.48 16.82 -13.43
C GLU A 104 -17.96 16.59 -13.13
N ALA A 105 -18.57 17.48 -12.35
CA ALA A 105 -20.01 17.52 -12.10
C ALA A 105 -20.49 18.98 -12.06
N ASN A 106 -21.64 19.27 -12.66
CA ASN A 106 -22.19 20.62 -12.79
C ASN A 106 -21.14 21.64 -13.26
N LYS A 107 -20.33 21.28 -14.27
CA LYS A 107 -19.22 22.10 -14.82
C LYS A 107 -18.11 22.44 -13.81
N LYS A 108 -18.13 21.86 -12.61
CA LYS A 108 -17.09 22.02 -11.59
C LYS A 108 -16.11 20.83 -11.68
N LYS A 109 -14.82 21.14 -11.60
CA LYS A 109 -13.77 20.11 -11.48
C LYS A 109 -13.53 19.85 -10.00
N LEU A 110 -13.68 18.62 -9.58
CA LEU A 110 -13.67 18.22 -8.18
C LEU A 110 -12.63 17.13 -7.96
N ALA A 111 -11.79 17.32 -6.95
CA ALA A 111 -10.88 16.28 -6.48
C ALA A 111 -11.66 15.22 -5.69
N PRO A 112 -11.31 13.92 -5.79
CA PRO A 112 -11.96 12.87 -5.02
C PRO A 112 -12.04 13.13 -3.51
N PRO A 113 -11.04 13.70 -2.82
CA PRO A 113 -11.16 14.07 -1.41
C PRO A 113 -12.24 15.12 -1.14
N GLN A 114 -12.48 16.07 -2.06
CA GLN A 114 -13.56 17.05 -1.91
C GLN A 114 -14.93 16.39 -1.99
N VAL A 115 -15.09 15.44 -2.91
CA VAL A 115 -16.35 14.68 -3.06
C VAL A 115 -16.57 13.78 -1.85
N ALA A 116 -15.54 13.05 -1.38
CA ALA A 116 -15.60 12.22 -0.18
C ALA A 116 -15.94 13.04 1.08
N ALA A 117 -15.47 14.30 1.15
CA ALA A 117 -15.78 15.21 2.24
C ALA A 117 -17.29 15.50 2.37
N GLU A 118 -18.05 15.49 1.29
CA GLU A 118 -19.51 15.68 1.37
C GLU A 118 -20.20 14.51 2.09
N ILE A 119 -19.70 13.28 1.89
CA ILE A 119 -20.17 12.10 2.64
C ILE A 119 -19.80 12.25 4.12
N LEU A 120 -18.56 12.65 4.41
CA LEU A 120 -18.09 12.83 5.79
C LEU A 120 -18.86 13.94 6.51
N LYS A 121 -19.24 15.03 5.82
CA LYS A 121 -20.14 16.07 6.35
C LYS A 121 -21.51 15.49 6.73
N LYS A 122 -22.07 14.62 5.89
CA LYS A 122 -23.34 13.92 6.19
C LYS A 122 -23.18 13.01 7.42
N MET A 123 -22.08 12.27 7.55
CA MET A 123 -21.80 11.43 8.72
C MET A 123 -21.64 12.26 9.99
N LYS A 124 -20.88 13.37 9.91
CA LYS A 124 -20.73 14.34 10.99
C LYS A 124 -22.09 14.89 11.44
N LYS A 125 -22.89 15.38 10.48
CA LYS A 125 -24.22 15.91 10.76
C LYS A 125 -25.15 14.88 11.41
N THR A 126 -25.13 13.64 10.91
CA THR A 126 -25.88 12.52 11.50
C THR A 126 -25.49 12.29 12.96
N ALA A 127 -24.19 12.34 13.26
CA ALA A 127 -23.72 12.20 14.64
C ALA A 127 -24.09 13.40 15.53
N GLU A 128 -23.98 14.63 15.00
CA GLU A 128 -24.35 15.86 15.73
C GLU A 128 -25.84 15.91 16.06
N ASP A 129 -26.70 15.52 15.10
CA ASP A 129 -28.15 15.47 15.31
C ASP A 129 -28.54 14.44 16.39
N TYR A 130 -27.86 13.31 16.41
CA TYR A 130 -28.07 12.28 17.45
C TYR A 130 -27.55 12.71 18.82
N LEU A 131 -26.31 13.23 18.88
CA LEU A 131 -25.64 13.58 20.13
C LEU A 131 -26.11 14.92 20.72
N GLY A 132 -26.78 15.77 19.93
CA GLY A 132 -27.20 17.10 20.34
C GLY A 132 -26.05 18.08 20.62
N GLN A 133 -24.86 17.81 20.08
CA GLN A 133 -23.66 18.62 20.28
C GLN A 133 -22.77 18.60 19.03
N GLU A 134 -21.90 19.60 18.89
CA GLU A 134 -20.91 19.67 17.82
C GLU A 134 -19.90 18.51 17.91
N VAL A 135 -19.61 17.89 16.76
CA VAL A 135 -18.61 16.82 16.60
C VAL A 135 -17.40 17.37 15.84
N LYS A 136 -16.23 17.29 16.45
CA LYS A 136 -14.97 17.81 15.88
C LYS A 136 -13.98 16.74 15.52
N GLU A 137 -14.05 15.56 16.11
CA GLU A 137 -13.04 14.53 16.04
C GLU A 137 -13.62 13.21 15.52
N ALA A 138 -12.86 12.53 14.67
CA ALA A 138 -13.26 11.25 14.12
C ALA A 138 -12.09 10.28 13.95
N VAL A 139 -12.40 8.98 13.99
CA VAL A 139 -11.60 7.90 13.43
C VAL A 139 -12.26 7.50 12.11
N ILE A 140 -11.50 7.46 11.02
CA ILE A 140 -12.01 7.12 9.69
C ILE A 140 -11.31 5.86 9.19
N THR A 141 -12.07 4.96 8.56
CA THR A 141 -11.55 3.69 8.07
C THR A 141 -11.09 3.78 6.62
N VAL A 142 -10.12 2.93 6.29
CA VAL A 142 -9.64 2.73 4.93
C VAL A 142 -9.39 1.23 4.70
N PRO A 143 -9.45 0.74 3.45
CA PRO A 143 -8.97 -0.59 3.13
C PRO A 143 -7.54 -0.82 3.62
N ALA A 144 -7.24 -2.04 4.08
CA ALA A 144 -5.91 -2.35 4.63
C ALA A 144 -4.80 -2.11 3.60
N TYR A 145 -5.12 -2.34 2.34
CA TYR A 145 -4.21 -2.21 1.20
C TYR A 145 -4.08 -0.77 0.64
N PHE A 146 -4.75 0.22 1.24
CA PHE A 146 -4.53 1.61 0.86
C PHE A 146 -3.09 2.01 1.10
N ASN A 147 -2.49 2.62 0.07
CA ASN A 147 -1.17 3.21 0.15
C ASN A 147 -1.19 4.55 0.91
N ASP A 148 0.00 5.08 1.17
CA ASP A 148 0.18 6.36 1.86
C ASP A 148 -0.62 7.51 1.21
N ALA A 149 -0.65 7.56 -0.12
CA ALA A 149 -1.39 8.53 -0.92
C ALA A 149 -2.89 8.52 -0.63
N GLN A 150 -3.48 7.34 -0.65
CA GLN A 150 -4.90 7.14 -0.44
C GLN A 150 -5.28 7.42 1.02
N ARG A 151 -4.40 7.07 1.97
CA ARG A 151 -4.56 7.37 3.41
C ARG A 151 -4.53 8.87 3.67
N GLN A 152 -3.54 9.57 3.10
CA GLN A 152 -3.44 11.02 3.23
C GLN A 152 -4.64 11.73 2.58
N ALA A 153 -5.06 11.31 1.38
CA ALA A 153 -6.22 11.87 0.70
C ALA A 153 -7.52 11.66 1.50
N THR A 154 -7.65 10.52 2.20
CA THR A 154 -8.78 10.27 3.12
C THR A 154 -8.71 11.19 4.35
N LYS A 155 -7.53 11.40 4.90
CA LYS A 155 -7.31 12.35 6.01
C LYS A 155 -7.64 13.79 5.61
N ASP A 156 -7.28 14.18 4.38
CA ASP A 156 -7.59 15.49 3.83
C ASP A 156 -9.10 15.66 3.60
N ALA A 157 -9.81 14.61 3.14
CA ALA A 157 -11.26 14.62 3.06
C ALA A 157 -11.91 14.89 4.42
N GLY A 158 -11.38 14.28 5.50
CA GLY A 158 -11.83 14.56 6.88
C GLY A 158 -11.64 16.02 7.26
N LYS A 159 -10.49 16.60 6.95
CA LYS A 159 -10.22 18.03 7.21
C LYS A 159 -11.17 18.94 6.43
N ILE A 160 -11.41 18.65 5.15
CA ILE A 160 -12.35 19.40 4.30
C ILE A 160 -13.78 19.31 4.87
N ALA A 161 -14.14 18.19 5.48
CA ALA A 161 -15.41 18.01 6.18
C ALA A 161 -15.50 18.73 7.54
N GLY A 162 -14.41 19.37 7.98
CA GLY A 162 -14.33 20.04 9.29
C GLY A 162 -14.21 19.05 10.44
N LEU A 163 -13.51 17.92 10.22
CA LEU A 163 -13.19 16.91 11.22
C LEU A 163 -11.67 16.87 11.45
N GLU A 164 -11.26 16.85 12.71
CA GLU A 164 -9.92 16.45 13.11
C GLU A 164 -9.85 14.92 13.07
N VAL A 165 -9.11 14.38 12.10
CA VAL A 165 -8.93 12.94 11.96
C VAL A 165 -7.88 12.47 12.94
N LYS A 166 -8.32 11.88 14.06
CA LYS A 166 -7.44 11.41 15.14
C LYS A 166 -6.65 10.17 14.71
N ARG A 167 -7.26 9.32 13.89
CA ARG A 167 -6.63 8.12 13.34
C ARG A 167 -7.29 7.70 12.04
N ILE A 168 -6.47 7.21 11.11
CA ILE A 168 -6.88 6.36 10.00
C ILE A 168 -6.65 4.92 10.45
N ILE A 169 -7.68 4.07 10.37
CA ILE A 169 -7.63 2.66 10.77
C ILE A 169 -8.04 1.77 9.61
N ASN A 170 -7.43 0.59 9.50
CA ASN A 170 -7.79 -0.38 8.47
C ASN A 170 -9.16 -1.03 8.76
N GLU A 171 -9.98 -1.19 7.71
CA GLU A 171 -11.33 -1.77 7.81
C GLU A 171 -11.35 -3.14 8.49
N PRO A 172 -10.52 -4.14 8.09
CA PRO A 172 -10.52 -5.44 8.75
C PRO A 172 -10.02 -5.36 10.19
N THR A 173 -9.12 -4.43 10.51
CA THR A 173 -8.64 -4.22 11.87
C THR A 173 -9.75 -3.62 12.76
N ALA A 174 -10.51 -2.66 12.23
CA ALA A 174 -11.68 -2.12 12.92
C ALA A 174 -12.73 -3.21 13.17
N ALA A 175 -13.01 -4.06 12.17
CA ALA A 175 -13.94 -5.17 12.34
C ALA A 175 -13.48 -6.18 13.42
N ALA A 176 -12.18 -6.45 13.52
CA ALA A 176 -11.61 -7.28 14.58
C ALA A 176 -11.81 -6.67 15.99
N LEU A 177 -11.66 -5.34 16.13
CA LEU A 177 -11.98 -4.64 17.39
C LEU A 177 -13.45 -4.80 17.79
N ALA A 178 -14.37 -4.64 16.83
CA ALA A 178 -15.79 -4.84 17.07
C ALA A 178 -16.13 -6.26 17.52
N TYR A 179 -15.40 -7.25 17.00
CA TYR A 179 -15.55 -8.66 17.35
C TYR A 179 -14.96 -8.98 18.74
N GLY A 180 -13.74 -8.50 19.02
CA GLY A 180 -12.95 -8.96 20.16
C GLY A 180 -13.43 -8.44 21.50
N LEU A 181 -14.14 -7.31 21.58
CA LEU A 181 -14.62 -6.75 22.84
C LEU A 181 -15.65 -7.62 23.58
N ASP A 182 -16.43 -8.42 22.84
CA ASP A 182 -17.47 -9.24 23.45
C ASP A 182 -16.96 -10.65 23.86
N LYS A 183 -15.70 -11.00 23.60
CA LYS A 183 -15.18 -12.37 23.74
C LYS A 183 -13.83 -12.44 24.44
N HIS A 184 -13.86 -12.53 25.74
CA HIS A 184 -12.69 -12.66 26.62
C HIS A 184 -12.30 -14.13 26.86
N GLN A 185 -11.87 -14.89 25.87
CA GLN A 185 -11.46 -16.28 26.11
C GLN A 185 -10.16 -16.66 25.37
N GLY A 186 -9.03 -16.20 25.92
CA GLY A 186 -7.69 -16.69 25.53
C GLY A 186 -7.20 -16.20 24.16
N ASP A 187 -5.96 -16.55 23.87
CA ASP A 187 -5.31 -16.20 22.61
C ASP A 187 -6.02 -16.87 21.42
N SER A 188 -6.29 -16.10 20.37
CA SER A 188 -6.93 -16.60 19.15
C SER A 188 -6.40 -15.90 17.91
N THR A 189 -6.21 -16.67 16.85
CA THR A 189 -5.85 -16.13 15.52
C THR A 189 -7.10 -16.15 14.64
N ILE A 190 -7.47 -15.00 14.12
CA ILE A 190 -8.66 -14.84 13.28
C ILE A 190 -8.28 -14.42 11.86
N ALA A 191 -9.12 -14.80 10.90
CA ALA A 191 -9.05 -14.28 9.53
C ALA A 191 -10.25 -13.34 9.30
N VAL A 192 -9.98 -12.09 8.96
CA VAL A 192 -11.01 -11.11 8.58
C VAL A 192 -11.05 -11.02 7.07
N TYR A 193 -12.12 -11.54 6.48
CA TYR A 193 -12.41 -11.52 5.05
C TYR A 193 -13.40 -10.38 4.79
N ASP A 194 -12.91 -9.28 4.25
CA ASP A 194 -13.70 -8.09 3.95
C ASP A 194 -13.92 -7.95 2.45
N LEU A 195 -15.14 -8.21 1.97
CA LEU A 195 -15.54 -8.01 0.59
C LEU A 195 -16.66 -6.96 0.53
N GLY A 196 -16.24 -5.73 0.30
CA GLY A 196 -17.11 -4.57 0.23
C GLY A 196 -17.71 -4.33 -1.16
N GLY A 197 -18.12 -3.09 -1.42
CA GLY A 197 -18.67 -2.69 -2.73
C GLY A 197 -17.60 -2.54 -3.82
N GLY A 198 -16.39 -2.14 -3.45
CA GLY A 198 -15.33 -1.84 -4.43
C GLY A 198 -13.99 -2.51 -4.16
N THR A 199 -13.76 -3.04 -2.96
CA THR A 199 -12.47 -3.59 -2.51
C THR A 199 -12.64 -4.92 -1.82
N PHE A 200 -11.60 -5.72 -1.85
CA PHE A 200 -11.44 -6.95 -1.10
C PHE A 200 -10.17 -6.87 -0.24
N ASP A 201 -10.29 -7.12 1.05
CA ASP A 201 -9.17 -7.23 1.97
C ASP A 201 -9.24 -8.53 2.79
N ILE A 202 -8.07 -9.10 3.07
CA ILE A 202 -7.90 -10.20 4.02
C ILE A 202 -6.81 -9.84 5.00
N SER A 203 -7.11 -9.92 6.30
CA SER A 203 -6.12 -9.72 7.36
C SER A 203 -6.12 -10.93 8.30
N ILE A 204 -4.94 -11.39 8.66
CA ILE A 204 -4.73 -12.38 9.71
C ILE A 204 -4.32 -11.63 10.96
N ILE A 205 -5.11 -11.79 12.01
CA ILE A 205 -4.98 -11.00 13.25
C ILE A 205 -4.90 -11.94 14.44
N GLU A 206 -3.91 -11.74 15.28
CA GLU A 206 -3.81 -12.37 16.58
C GLU A 206 -4.46 -11.48 17.64
N ILE A 207 -5.31 -12.09 18.45
CA ILE A 207 -5.95 -11.46 19.62
C ILE A 207 -5.39 -12.18 20.83
N SER A 208 -4.73 -11.46 21.73
CA SER A 208 -4.13 -11.99 22.94
C SER A 208 -4.44 -11.13 24.15
N ASP A 209 -4.31 -11.69 25.35
CA ASP A 209 -4.42 -10.97 26.60
C ASP A 209 -3.03 -10.88 27.23
N VAL A 210 -2.46 -9.68 27.25
CA VAL A 210 -1.12 -9.42 27.79
C VAL A 210 -1.26 -8.46 28.97
N ASP A 211 -0.96 -8.95 30.17
CA ASP A 211 -1.01 -8.18 31.42
C ASP A 211 -2.39 -7.52 31.71
N GLY A 212 -3.47 -8.10 31.19
CA GLY A 212 -4.85 -7.59 31.33
C GLY A 212 -5.23 -6.55 30.29
N GLU A 213 -4.40 -6.33 29.26
CA GLU A 213 -4.74 -5.54 28.08
C GLU A 213 -5.02 -6.47 26.90
N HIS A 214 -6.10 -6.19 26.16
CA HIS A 214 -6.42 -6.90 24.92
C HIS A 214 -5.55 -6.36 23.80
N GLN A 215 -4.64 -7.18 23.33
CA GLN A 215 -3.78 -6.86 22.21
C GLN A 215 -4.34 -7.45 20.91
N PHE A 216 -4.48 -6.59 19.91
CA PHE A 216 -4.83 -6.95 18.54
C PHE A 216 -3.60 -6.71 17.67
N GLU A 217 -2.98 -7.76 17.18
CA GLU A 217 -1.79 -7.68 16.34
C GLU A 217 -2.10 -8.21 14.95
N VAL A 218 -1.98 -7.37 13.93
CA VAL A 218 -2.08 -7.78 12.54
C VAL A 218 -0.79 -8.51 12.17
N LEU A 219 -0.89 -9.80 11.86
CA LEU A 219 0.26 -10.62 11.45
C LEU A 219 0.56 -10.43 9.96
N SER A 220 -0.47 -10.32 9.15
CA SER A 220 -0.34 -10.05 7.71
C SER A 220 -1.63 -9.48 7.14
N THR A 221 -1.50 -8.75 6.04
CA THR A 221 -2.63 -8.28 5.24
C THR A 221 -2.34 -8.45 3.76
N ASN A 222 -3.40 -8.68 2.98
CA ASN A 222 -3.36 -8.76 1.53
C ASN A 222 -4.73 -8.34 0.97
N GLY A 223 -4.86 -8.09 -0.34
CA GLY A 223 -6.14 -7.66 -0.88
C GLY A 223 -6.13 -7.40 -2.37
N ASP A 224 -7.28 -6.90 -2.84
CA ASP A 224 -7.52 -6.48 -4.21
C ASP A 224 -8.47 -5.28 -4.18
N THR A 225 -7.98 -4.09 -4.44
CA THR A 225 -8.80 -2.88 -4.37
C THR A 225 -9.58 -2.59 -5.65
N PHE A 226 -9.63 -3.55 -6.55
CA PHE A 226 -10.52 -3.54 -7.71
C PHE A 226 -11.36 -4.84 -7.79
N LEU A 227 -11.83 -5.30 -6.64
CA LEU A 227 -12.71 -6.46 -6.52
C LEU A 227 -13.76 -6.18 -5.45
N GLY A 228 -15.01 -6.00 -5.86
CA GLY A 228 -16.11 -5.73 -4.93
C GLY A 228 -17.47 -5.89 -5.59
N GLY A 229 -18.53 -5.61 -4.82
CA GLY A 229 -19.92 -5.80 -5.23
C GLY A 229 -20.30 -5.13 -6.55
N GLU A 230 -19.64 -3.98 -6.89
CA GLU A 230 -19.87 -3.30 -8.16
C GLU A 230 -19.40 -4.11 -9.36
N ASP A 231 -18.32 -4.90 -9.22
CA ASP A 231 -17.85 -5.78 -10.29
C ASP A 231 -18.84 -6.94 -10.53
N PHE A 232 -19.48 -7.40 -9.46
CA PHE A 232 -20.57 -8.39 -9.56
C PHE A 232 -21.81 -7.80 -10.24
N ASP A 233 -22.15 -6.55 -9.95
CA ASP A 233 -23.25 -5.87 -10.61
C ASP A 233 -22.99 -5.70 -12.11
N LEU A 234 -21.76 -5.36 -12.50
CA LEU A 234 -21.37 -5.24 -13.91
C LEU A 234 -21.56 -6.54 -14.69
N ARG A 235 -21.22 -7.71 -14.11
CA ARG A 235 -21.48 -9.01 -14.74
C ARG A 235 -22.97 -9.22 -15.01
N LEU A 236 -23.83 -8.77 -14.09
CA LEU A 236 -25.29 -8.81 -14.29
C LEU A 236 -25.76 -7.82 -15.36
N ILE A 237 -25.23 -6.61 -15.33
CA ILE A 237 -25.56 -5.57 -16.31
C ILE A 237 -25.19 -6.06 -17.71
N ASP A 238 -23.97 -6.55 -17.91
CA ASP A 238 -23.52 -7.08 -19.20
C ASP A 238 -24.42 -8.21 -19.67
N TYR A 239 -24.76 -9.15 -18.78
CA TYR A 239 -25.69 -10.22 -19.11
C TYR A 239 -27.07 -9.70 -19.53
N PHE A 240 -27.63 -8.72 -18.84
CA PHE A 240 -28.94 -8.13 -19.18
C PHE A 240 -28.90 -7.33 -20.48
N VAL A 241 -27.82 -6.60 -20.73
CA VAL A 241 -27.61 -5.88 -22.00
C VAL A 241 -27.56 -6.86 -23.17
N ASP A 242 -26.83 -7.95 -23.05
CA ASP A 242 -26.73 -8.96 -24.10
C ASP A 242 -28.09 -9.63 -24.36
N GLN A 243 -28.82 -10.00 -23.30
CA GLN A 243 -30.17 -10.56 -23.44
C GLN A 243 -31.14 -9.58 -24.13
N PHE A 244 -31.14 -8.33 -23.74
CA PHE A 244 -31.98 -7.32 -24.36
C PHE A 244 -31.61 -7.07 -25.83
N LYS A 245 -30.32 -7.07 -26.13
CA LYS A 245 -29.82 -6.91 -27.51
C LYS A 245 -30.20 -8.09 -28.42
N GLU A 246 -30.15 -9.32 -27.88
CA GLU A 246 -30.61 -10.52 -28.60
C GLU A 246 -32.11 -10.46 -28.92
N GLU A 247 -32.93 -9.97 -27.98
CA GLU A 247 -34.39 -9.91 -28.14
C GLU A 247 -34.87 -8.72 -28.99
N SER A 248 -34.27 -7.54 -28.79
CA SER A 248 -34.76 -6.29 -29.36
C SER A 248 -33.93 -5.74 -30.52
N GLY A 249 -32.68 -6.23 -30.66
CA GLY A 249 -31.69 -5.68 -31.58
C GLY A 249 -31.10 -4.33 -31.13
N PHE A 250 -31.49 -3.79 -29.96
CA PHE A 250 -31.05 -2.50 -29.43
C PHE A 250 -29.99 -2.68 -28.34
N ASP A 251 -28.92 -1.88 -28.40
CA ASP A 251 -27.84 -1.91 -27.41
C ASP A 251 -28.08 -0.85 -26.33
N LEU A 252 -28.44 -1.29 -25.12
CA LEU A 252 -28.71 -0.40 -23.97
C LEU A 252 -27.48 0.39 -23.51
N LYS A 253 -26.25 -0.03 -23.85
CA LYS A 253 -25.04 0.72 -23.51
C LYS A 253 -24.97 2.11 -24.18
N SER A 254 -25.74 2.29 -25.26
CA SER A 254 -25.84 3.58 -25.95
C SER A 254 -26.83 4.58 -25.32
N ASP A 255 -27.60 4.15 -24.31
CA ASP A 255 -28.60 4.96 -23.61
C ASP A 255 -28.22 5.08 -22.10
N PRO A 256 -27.62 6.20 -21.67
CA PRO A 256 -27.19 6.39 -20.28
C PRO A 256 -28.31 6.27 -19.25
N LEU A 257 -29.53 6.70 -19.59
CA LEU A 257 -30.72 6.58 -18.73
C LEU A 257 -31.12 5.12 -18.54
N ALA A 258 -31.16 4.36 -19.64
CA ALA A 258 -31.46 2.93 -19.61
C ALA A 258 -30.40 2.17 -18.81
N LEU A 259 -29.13 2.50 -19.03
CA LEU A 259 -28.00 1.88 -18.33
C LEU A 259 -28.07 2.12 -16.82
N GLN A 260 -28.37 3.35 -16.37
CA GLN A 260 -28.51 3.68 -14.95
C GLN A 260 -29.68 2.91 -14.29
N ARG A 261 -30.83 2.82 -14.97
CA ARG A 261 -31.97 2.04 -14.49
C ARG A 261 -31.65 0.55 -14.41
N LEU A 262 -30.89 0.05 -15.38
CA LEU A 262 -30.43 -1.34 -15.41
C LEU A 262 -29.45 -1.63 -14.28
N LYS A 263 -28.54 -0.69 -13.96
CA LYS A 263 -27.60 -0.78 -12.83
C LYS A 263 -28.35 -0.91 -11.50
N GLU A 264 -29.33 -0.06 -11.24
CA GLU A 264 -30.14 -0.13 -10.01
C GLU A 264 -30.90 -1.46 -9.91
N ALA A 265 -31.43 -1.94 -11.02
CA ALA A 265 -32.15 -3.21 -11.06
C ALA A 265 -31.22 -4.42 -10.89
N ALA A 266 -29.98 -4.37 -11.41
CA ALA A 266 -28.97 -5.40 -11.24
C ALA A 266 -28.50 -5.48 -9.78
N GLU A 267 -28.17 -4.36 -9.14
CA GLU A 267 -27.83 -4.30 -7.72
C GLU A 267 -28.95 -4.88 -6.85
N LYS A 268 -30.19 -4.48 -7.10
CA LYS A 268 -31.35 -4.99 -6.39
C LYS A 268 -31.53 -6.51 -6.60
N ALA A 269 -31.42 -7.00 -7.83
CA ALA A 269 -31.52 -8.41 -8.13
C ALA A 269 -30.40 -9.22 -7.44
N LYS A 270 -29.16 -8.72 -7.43
CA LYS A 270 -28.02 -9.33 -6.69
C LYS A 270 -28.33 -9.47 -5.21
N ILE A 271 -28.85 -8.42 -4.57
CA ILE A 271 -29.23 -8.41 -3.16
C ILE A 271 -30.35 -9.42 -2.89
N GLU A 272 -31.41 -9.41 -3.69
CA GLU A 272 -32.53 -10.36 -3.54
C GLU A 272 -32.11 -11.82 -3.71
N LEU A 273 -31.22 -12.10 -4.66
CA LEU A 273 -30.69 -13.45 -4.90
C LEU A 273 -29.75 -13.95 -3.78
N SER A 274 -29.32 -13.11 -2.86
CA SER A 274 -28.62 -13.56 -1.65
C SER A 274 -29.54 -14.29 -0.68
N SER A 275 -30.85 -14.01 -0.70
CA SER A 275 -31.88 -14.67 0.15
C SER A 275 -32.85 -15.54 -0.62
N SER A 276 -33.09 -15.26 -1.91
CA SER A 276 -34.05 -15.93 -2.77
C SER A 276 -33.36 -16.76 -3.85
N GLU A 277 -34.00 -17.86 -4.30
CA GLU A 277 -33.47 -18.71 -5.38
C GLU A 277 -33.65 -18.10 -6.77
N GLN A 278 -34.62 -17.18 -6.93
CA GLN A 278 -34.89 -16.48 -8.18
C GLN A 278 -35.53 -15.12 -7.90
N THR A 279 -35.34 -14.18 -8.84
CA THR A 279 -36.00 -12.88 -8.85
C THR A 279 -36.38 -12.49 -10.29
N GLU A 280 -37.18 -11.43 -10.43
CA GLU A 280 -37.59 -10.87 -11.72
C GLU A 280 -37.18 -9.40 -11.79
N VAL A 281 -36.40 -9.07 -12.81
CA VAL A 281 -36.09 -7.69 -13.18
C VAL A 281 -37.16 -7.22 -14.17
N ASN A 282 -37.89 -6.15 -13.82
CA ASN A 282 -38.96 -5.60 -14.63
C ASN A 282 -38.76 -4.08 -14.78
N LEU A 283 -38.35 -3.67 -15.97
CA LEU A 283 -38.08 -2.27 -16.32
C LEU A 283 -38.98 -1.84 -17.49
N PRO A 284 -40.21 -1.41 -17.19
CA PRO A 284 -41.11 -0.90 -18.23
C PRO A 284 -40.56 0.40 -18.86
N TYR A 285 -40.75 0.54 -20.17
CA TYR A 285 -40.28 1.73 -20.92
C TYR A 285 -38.78 2.00 -20.70
N ILE A 286 -37.96 0.97 -20.83
CA ILE A 286 -36.50 1.09 -20.58
C ILE A 286 -35.86 1.98 -21.66
N THR A 287 -36.33 1.85 -22.90
CA THR A 287 -35.91 2.66 -24.03
C THR A 287 -37.03 2.72 -25.09
N ALA A 288 -36.86 3.46 -26.19
CA ALA A 288 -37.76 3.48 -27.31
C ALA A 288 -37.00 3.59 -28.64
N ASP A 289 -37.54 2.94 -29.68
CA ASP A 289 -37.07 3.07 -31.06
C ASP A 289 -38.20 3.48 -32.03
N SER A 290 -37.95 3.44 -33.32
CA SER A 290 -38.94 3.78 -34.36
C SER A 290 -40.17 2.87 -34.34
N THR A 291 -40.15 1.73 -33.69
CA THR A 291 -41.26 0.78 -33.55
C THR A 291 -42.08 1.00 -32.27
N GLY A 292 -41.61 1.89 -31.38
CA GLY A 292 -42.28 2.25 -30.13
C GLY A 292 -41.48 1.95 -28.88
N PRO A 293 -42.11 2.04 -27.70
CA PRO A 293 -41.43 1.80 -26.42
C PRO A 293 -41.06 0.34 -26.29
N LYS A 294 -39.90 0.10 -25.65
CA LYS A 294 -39.37 -1.23 -25.31
C LYS A 294 -39.41 -1.43 -23.80
N HIS A 295 -39.64 -2.67 -23.40
CA HIS A 295 -39.70 -3.08 -22.01
C HIS A 295 -38.67 -4.18 -21.81
N PHE A 296 -38.04 -4.22 -20.60
CA PHE A 296 -37.14 -5.30 -20.22
C PHE A 296 -37.76 -6.07 -19.06
N VAL A 297 -38.02 -7.35 -19.26
CA VAL A 297 -38.54 -8.27 -18.24
C VAL A 297 -37.72 -9.54 -18.27
N GLN A 298 -36.93 -9.77 -17.26
CA GLN A 298 -36.01 -10.92 -17.19
C GLN A 298 -36.10 -11.61 -15.84
N LYS A 299 -36.35 -12.93 -15.86
CA LYS A 299 -36.20 -13.81 -14.67
C LYS A 299 -34.77 -14.28 -14.59
N ILE A 300 -34.20 -14.18 -13.39
CA ILE A 300 -32.83 -14.63 -13.10
C ILE A 300 -32.82 -15.48 -11.85
N THR A 301 -32.04 -16.57 -11.89
CA THR A 301 -31.84 -17.46 -10.75
C THR A 301 -30.52 -17.20 -10.06
N ARG A 302 -30.42 -17.54 -8.76
CA ARG A 302 -29.15 -17.52 -8.00
C ARG A 302 -28.07 -18.31 -8.74
N ALA A 303 -28.37 -19.51 -9.21
CA ALA A 303 -27.41 -20.36 -9.93
C ALA A 303 -26.86 -19.68 -11.19
N LYS A 304 -27.68 -18.88 -11.91
CA LYS A 304 -27.21 -18.12 -13.06
C LYS A 304 -26.29 -16.98 -12.61
N LEU A 305 -26.66 -16.20 -11.58
CA LEU A 305 -25.80 -15.18 -11.01
C LEU A 305 -24.45 -15.77 -10.57
N GLU A 306 -24.47 -16.85 -9.79
CA GLU A 306 -23.26 -17.53 -9.31
C GLU A 306 -22.34 -17.95 -10.47
N SER A 307 -22.94 -18.47 -11.56
CA SER A 307 -22.15 -18.84 -12.75
C SER A 307 -21.51 -17.66 -13.49
N LEU A 308 -22.08 -16.45 -13.38
CA LEU A 308 -21.55 -15.23 -14.00
C LEU A 308 -20.38 -14.61 -13.22
N VAL A 309 -20.29 -14.91 -11.92
CA VAL A 309 -19.38 -14.24 -10.99
C VAL A 309 -18.42 -15.20 -10.26
N GLU A 310 -18.43 -16.49 -10.60
CA GLU A 310 -17.59 -17.49 -9.93
C GLU A 310 -16.11 -17.14 -10.00
N ASP A 311 -15.64 -16.63 -11.15
CA ASP A 311 -14.27 -16.20 -11.36
C ASP A 311 -13.88 -15.03 -10.43
N LEU A 312 -14.81 -14.12 -10.15
CA LEU A 312 -14.58 -12.99 -9.21
C LEU A 312 -14.42 -13.50 -7.77
N VAL A 313 -15.24 -14.49 -7.39
CA VAL A 313 -15.11 -15.10 -6.06
C VAL A 313 -13.81 -15.90 -5.94
N ASP A 314 -13.45 -16.68 -6.97
CA ASP A 314 -12.21 -17.45 -6.98
C ASP A 314 -10.97 -16.53 -6.94
N ARG A 315 -11.04 -15.36 -7.56
CA ARG A 315 -9.99 -14.35 -7.51
C ARG A 315 -9.69 -13.88 -6.08
N SER A 316 -10.68 -13.81 -5.19
CA SER A 316 -10.48 -13.43 -3.80
C SER A 316 -9.71 -14.48 -2.98
N LEU A 317 -9.62 -15.73 -3.46
CA LEU A 317 -8.95 -16.82 -2.73
C LEU A 317 -7.42 -16.78 -2.83
N GLU A 318 -6.87 -16.11 -3.85
CA GLU A 318 -5.40 -15.98 -3.98
C GLU A 318 -4.80 -15.09 -2.88
N PRO A 319 -5.32 -13.87 -2.61
CA PRO A 319 -4.88 -13.08 -1.47
C PRO A 319 -4.96 -13.80 -0.12
N LEU A 320 -5.96 -14.70 0.07
CA LEU A 320 -6.06 -15.52 1.27
C LEU A 320 -4.84 -16.43 1.46
N LYS A 321 -4.40 -17.08 0.37
CA LYS A 321 -3.23 -17.97 0.40
C LYS A 321 -1.97 -17.18 0.74
N LEU A 322 -1.82 -16.00 0.12
CA LEU A 322 -0.67 -15.13 0.36
C LEU A 322 -0.65 -14.62 1.81
N ALA A 323 -1.78 -14.15 2.34
CA ALA A 323 -1.85 -13.69 3.72
C ALA A 323 -1.49 -14.79 4.74
N LEU A 324 -1.97 -16.02 4.55
CA LEU A 324 -1.58 -17.15 5.40
C LEU A 324 -0.09 -17.48 5.29
N SER A 325 0.45 -17.44 4.08
CA SER A 325 1.89 -17.67 3.83
C SER A 325 2.75 -16.61 4.52
N ASP A 326 2.38 -15.34 4.39
CA ASP A 326 3.08 -14.21 5.00
C ASP A 326 3.04 -14.28 6.53
N ALA A 327 1.89 -14.66 7.10
CA ALA A 327 1.74 -14.92 8.53
C ALA A 327 2.45 -16.22 8.99
N LYS A 328 2.96 -17.03 8.06
CA LYS A 328 3.56 -18.35 8.33
C LYS A 328 2.61 -19.31 9.05
N LEU A 329 1.33 -19.24 8.73
CA LEU A 329 0.25 -20.03 9.33
C LEU A 329 -0.40 -20.97 8.31
N ALA A 330 -0.86 -22.12 8.79
CA ALA A 330 -1.71 -23.01 8.03
C ALA A 330 -3.19 -22.66 8.22
N LYS A 331 -4.07 -23.09 7.30
CA LYS A 331 -5.52 -22.87 7.41
C LYS A 331 -6.11 -23.39 8.74
N GLY A 332 -5.52 -24.44 9.32
CA GLY A 332 -5.94 -25.04 10.58
C GLY A 332 -5.66 -24.18 11.81
N ASP A 333 -4.66 -23.30 11.72
CA ASP A 333 -4.24 -22.42 12.81
C ASP A 333 -5.21 -21.24 13.01
N ILE A 334 -6.06 -20.95 11.99
CA ILE A 334 -7.08 -19.91 12.09
C ILE A 334 -8.22 -20.42 12.99
N SER A 335 -8.43 -19.77 14.11
CA SER A 335 -9.47 -20.10 15.06
C SER A 335 -10.86 -19.78 14.52
N GLU A 336 -11.03 -18.58 14.01
CA GLU A 336 -12.31 -18.07 13.53
C GLU A 336 -12.16 -17.23 12.25
N ILE A 337 -13.24 -17.15 11.47
CA ILE A 337 -13.31 -16.39 10.23
C ILE A 337 -14.43 -15.37 10.38
N LEU A 338 -14.11 -14.09 10.22
CA LEU A 338 -15.07 -13.00 10.20
C LEU A 338 -15.36 -12.59 8.76
N LEU A 339 -16.64 -12.48 8.42
CA LEU A 339 -17.10 -11.97 7.12
C LEU A 339 -17.57 -10.52 7.30
N VAL A 340 -16.95 -9.63 6.57
CA VAL A 340 -17.19 -8.18 6.60
C VAL A 340 -17.47 -7.70 5.18
N GLY A 341 -18.19 -6.57 5.06
CA GLY A 341 -18.62 -6.04 3.77
C GLY A 341 -19.88 -6.70 3.22
N GLY A 342 -20.74 -5.90 2.60
CA GLY A 342 -22.08 -6.35 2.15
C GLY A 342 -22.06 -7.48 1.12
N GLN A 343 -20.99 -7.58 0.30
CA GLN A 343 -20.88 -8.64 -0.71
C GLN A 343 -20.65 -10.03 -0.11
N THR A 344 -20.18 -10.13 1.14
CA THR A 344 -20.03 -11.41 1.85
C THR A 344 -21.36 -12.08 2.21
N ARG A 345 -22.48 -11.37 2.05
CA ARG A 345 -23.82 -11.96 2.21
C ARG A 345 -24.16 -12.96 1.10
N MET A 346 -23.44 -12.93 -0.02
CA MET A 346 -23.65 -13.82 -1.14
C MET A 346 -23.34 -15.27 -0.77
N PRO A 347 -24.29 -16.25 -1.01
CA PRO A 347 -24.08 -17.66 -0.63
C PRO A 347 -22.83 -18.31 -1.24
N LEU A 348 -22.50 -17.98 -2.50
CA LEU A 348 -21.29 -18.50 -3.15
C LEU A 348 -20.01 -18.07 -2.42
N VAL A 349 -19.92 -16.82 -1.98
CA VAL A 349 -18.77 -16.31 -1.21
C VAL A 349 -18.63 -17.11 0.08
N GLN A 350 -19.72 -17.24 0.86
CA GLN A 350 -19.70 -17.98 2.13
C GLN A 350 -19.30 -19.45 1.91
N LYS A 351 -19.81 -20.08 0.85
CA LYS A 351 -19.48 -21.45 0.48
C LYS A 351 -17.98 -21.61 0.16
N LYS A 352 -17.43 -20.76 -0.70
CA LYS A 352 -16.02 -20.83 -1.11
C LYS A 352 -15.07 -20.56 0.06
N VAL A 353 -15.38 -19.60 0.94
CA VAL A 353 -14.61 -19.33 2.17
C VAL A 353 -14.64 -20.52 3.12
N LYS A 354 -15.84 -21.13 3.33
CA LYS A 354 -15.99 -22.36 4.11
C LYS A 354 -15.17 -23.51 3.53
N GLU A 355 -15.23 -23.73 2.22
CA GLU A 355 -14.46 -24.77 1.53
C GLU A 355 -12.95 -24.52 1.67
N PHE A 356 -12.53 -23.26 1.61
CA PHE A 356 -11.12 -22.90 1.75
C PHE A 356 -10.56 -23.20 3.14
N PHE A 357 -11.24 -22.75 4.21
CA PHE A 357 -10.78 -22.92 5.60
C PHE A 357 -11.23 -24.25 6.24
N GLY A 358 -12.22 -24.95 5.66
CA GLY A 358 -12.78 -26.17 6.23
C GLY A 358 -13.70 -25.94 7.44
N LYS A 359 -14.10 -24.69 7.72
CA LYS A 359 -14.98 -24.32 8.84
C LYS A 359 -15.94 -23.17 8.47
N GLU A 360 -17.04 -23.04 9.21
CA GLU A 360 -18.01 -21.97 9.00
C GLU A 360 -17.45 -20.63 9.47
N ALA A 361 -17.74 -19.58 8.71
CA ALA A 361 -17.49 -18.22 9.17
C ALA A 361 -18.54 -17.77 10.18
N ARG A 362 -18.16 -16.81 11.02
CA ARG A 362 -19.05 -16.17 12.01
C ARG A 362 -20.14 -15.35 11.31
N LYS A 363 -21.35 -15.34 11.90
CA LYS A 363 -22.53 -14.65 11.39
C LYS A 363 -23.19 -13.72 12.42
N ASP A 364 -22.60 -13.58 13.59
CA ASP A 364 -23.11 -12.78 14.71
C ASP A 364 -22.76 -11.28 14.60
N LEU A 365 -21.83 -10.89 13.73
CA LEU A 365 -21.58 -9.50 13.41
C LEU A 365 -22.41 -9.06 12.19
N ASN A 366 -22.91 -7.82 12.24
CA ASN A 366 -23.49 -7.21 11.05
C ASN A 366 -22.35 -6.73 10.13
N PRO A 367 -22.15 -7.34 8.94
CA PRO A 367 -21.03 -7.02 8.08
C PRO A 367 -21.04 -5.58 7.52
N ASP A 368 -22.17 -4.87 7.59
CA ASP A 368 -22.31 -3.49 7.14
C ASP A 368 -22.03 -2.46 8.26
N GLU A 369 -21.88 -2.90 9.51
CA GLU A 369 -21.76 -2.02 10.68
C GLU A 369 -20.49 -2.25 11.50
N ALA A 370 -19.92 -3.46 11.42
CA ALA A 370 -18.79 -3.88 12.25
C ALA A 370 -17.59 -2.93 12.14
N VAL A 371 -17.32 -2.42 10.94
CA VAL A 371 -16.21 -1.51 10.67
C VAL A 371 -16.40 -0.17 11.37
N ALA A 372 -17.58 0.44 11.26
CA ALA A 372 -17.88 1.71 11.93
C ALA A 372 -17.85 1.56 13.47
N VAL A 373 -18.36 0.46 13.99
CA VAL A 373 -18.31 0.12 15.42
C VAL A 373 -16.87 0.02 15.90
N GLY A 374 -16.00 -0.71 15.17
CA GLY A 374 -14.59 -0.83 15.53
C GLY A 374 -13.84 0.51 15.47
N ALA A 375 -14.16 1.35 14.49
CA ALA A 375 -13.63 2.71 14.42
C ALA A 375 -14.08 3.56 15.63
N ALA A 376 -15.33 3.42 16.09
CA ALA A 376 -15.82 4.10 17.28
C ALA A 376 -15.14 3.60 18.57
N ILE A 377 -14.88 2.30 18.68
CA ILE A 377 -14.08 1.71 19.77
C ILE A 377 -12.67 2.33 19.78
N GLN A 378 -12.01 2.40 18.65
CA GLN A 378 -10.70 3.05 18.55
C GLN A 378 -10.77 4.53 18.95
N GLY A 379 -11.85 5.24 18.60
CA GLY A 379 -12.11 6.60 19.05
C GLY A 379 -12.22 6.69 20.58
N SER A 380 -12.92 5.74 21.19
CA SER A 380 -13.06 5.66 22.66
C SER A 380 -11.73 5.33 23.37
N VAL A 381 -10.86 4.53 22.76
CA VAL A 381 -9.50 4.29 23.25
C VAL A 381 -8.67 5.58 23.19
N LEU A 382 -8.74 6.34 22.10
CA LEU A 382 -8.01 7.58 21.93
C LEU A 382 -8.49 8.71 22.87
N SER A 383 -9.78 8.71 23.25
CA SER A 383 -10.32 9.64 24.25
C SER A 383 -9.99 9.23 25.69
N GLY A 384 -9.52 7.99 25.91
CA GLY A 384 -9.26 7.42 27.23
C GLY A 384 -10.51 6.93 27.96
N ASP A 385 -11.67 6.88 27.28
CA ASP A 385 -12.93 6.36 27.84
C ASP A 385 -12.90 4.81 27.90
N THR A 386 -12.26 4.17 26.92
CA THR A 386 -11.95 2.74 26.92
C THR A 386 -10.46 2.56 27.21
N LYS A 387 -10.12 1.66 28.12
CA LYS A 387 -8.75 1.30 28.48
C LYS A 387 -8.54 -0.17 28.12
N ASP A 388 -7.30 -0.57 28.21
CA ASP A 388 -6.89 -1.97 28.12
C ASP A 388 -7.07 -2.58 26.71
N ILE A 389 -6.92 -1.75 25.65
CA ILE A 389 -6.88 -2.18 24.25
C ILE A 389 -5.62 -1.62 23.59
N LEU A 390 -4.78 -2.51 23.06
CA LEU A 390 -3.64 -2.18 22.23
C LEU A 390 -3.86 -2.70 20.80
N LEU A 391 -3.72 -1.82 19.83
CA LEU A 391 -3.85 -2.15 18.41
C LEU A 391 -2.52 -1.95 17.70
N LEU A 392 -2.00 -3.01 17.12
CA LEU A 392 -0.79 -3.04 16.32
C LEU A 392 -1.15 -3.43 14.88
N ASP A 393 -0.99 -2.50 13.96
CA ASP A 393 -1.21 -2.71 12.52
C ASP A 393 0.10 -2.89 11.79
N VAL A 394 0.08 -3.20 10.50
CA VAL A 394 1.28 -3.47 9.70
C VAL A 394 1.30 -2.68 8.39
N THR A 395 2.50 -2.44 7.86
CA THR A 395 2.64 -1.92 6.50
C THR A 395 2.37 -3.01 5.46
N PRO A 396 1.55 -2.75 4.42
CA PRO A 396 1.18 -3.78 3.44
C PRO A 396 2.29 -4.13 2.45
N LEU A 397 3.27 -3.25 2.23
CA LEU A 397 4.36 -3.41 1.28
C LEU A 397 5.69 -2.93 1.85
N THR A 398 6.78 -3.50 1.31
CA THR A 398 8.15 -3.09 1.59
C THR A 398 8.41 -1.66 1.12
N LEU A 399 9.05 -0.87 1.98
CA LEU A 399 9.47 0.50 1.73
C LEU A 399 11.00 0.56 1.71
N GLY A 400 11.56 1.21 0.72
CA GLY A 400 13.00 1.30 0.55
C GLY A 400 13.44 2.47 -0.32
N ILE A 401 14.72 2.49 -0.63
CA ILE A 401 15.31 3.48 -1.54
C ILE A 401 16.05 2.80 -2.69
N GLU A 402 16.16 3.51 -3.79
CA GLU A 402 17.06 3.13 -4.87
C GLU A 402 18.51 3.41 -4.47
N THR A 403 19.37 2.41 -4.66
CA THR A 403 20.80 2.50 -4.42
C THR A 403 21.60 2.28 -5.71
N LEU A 404 22.92 2.37 -5.61
CA LEU A 404 23.84 2.26 -6.76
C LEU A 404 23.57 0.99 -7.56
N GLY A 405 23.43 1.16 -8.89
CA GLY A 405 23.10 0.07 -9.82
C GLY A 405 21.60 -0.16 -10.00
N GLY A 406 20.73 0.73 -9.54
CA GLY A 406 19.27 0.61 -9.68
C GLY A 406 18.65 -0.47 -8.81
N VAL A 407 19.31 -0.80 -7.68
CA VAL A 407 18.84 -1.82 -6.72
C VAL A 407 17.90 -1.20 -5.70
N SER A 408 16.81 -1.90 -5.39
CA SER A 408 15.92 -1.60 -4.28
C SER A 408 16.55 -2.09 -2.98
N THR A 409 16.85 -1.16 -2.07
CA THR A 409 17.35 -1.48 -0.73
C THR A 409 16.23 -1.25 0.27
N PRO A 410 15.68 -2.32 0.90
CA PRO A 410 14.61 -2.21 1.86
C PRO A 410 15.08 -1.56 3.16
N LEU A 411 14.23 -0.70 3.75
CA LEU A 411 14.39 -0.15 5.10
C LEU A 411 13.29 -0.65 6.03
N ILE A 412 12.04 -0.71 5.55
CA ILE A 412 10.90 -1.27 6.29
C ILE A 412 10.30 -2.38 5.41
N GLU A 413 10.37 -3.61 5.86
CA GLU A 413 9.82 -4.76 5.14
C GLU A 413 8.29 -4.81 5.27
N LYS A 414 7.60 -5.42 4.29
CA LYS A 414 6.15 -5.68 4.36
C LYS A 414 5.79 -6.44 5.66
N ASN A 415 4.60 -6.22 6.15
CA ASN A 415 4.10 -6.78 7.42
C ASN A 415 4.92 -6.38 8.66
N THR A 416 5.70 -5.29 8.58
CA THR A 416 6.31 -4.68 9.77
C THR A 416 5.25 -3.92 10.55
N THR A 417 5.18 -4.18 11.85
CA THR A 417 4.25 -3.50 12.79
C THR A 417 4.48 -1.99 12.79
N ILE A 418 3.39 -1.22 12.77
CA ILE A 418 3.41 0.24 12.81
C ILE A 418 2.75 0.77 14.10
N PRO A 419 3.20 1.93 14.65
CA PRO A 419 4.23 2.83 14.10
C PRO A 419 5.64 2.24 14.20
N THR A 420 6.51 2.60 13.25
CA THR A 420 7.91 2.15 13.26
C THR A 420 8.84 3.19 12.66
N GLN A 421 10.08 3.21 13.16
CA GLN A 421 11.14 4.05 12.63
C GLN A 421 12.36 3.17 12.31
N LYS A 422 12.90 3.32 11.11
CA LYS A 422 14.11 2.63 10.67
C LYS A 422 15.05 3.61 10.01
N SER A 423 16.34 3.47 10.31
CA SER A 423 17.40 4.31 9.73
C SER A 423 18.54 3.43 9.25
N GLN A 424 19.12 3.81 8.13
CA GLN A 424 20.29 3.16 7.58
C GLN A 424 21.27 4.21 7.03
N VAL A 425 22.57 3.95 7.18
CA VAL A 425 23.63 4.83 6.68
C VAL A 425 24.04 4.38 5.28
N PHE A 426 24.01 5.32 4.36
CA PHE A 426 24.47 5.19 2.97
C PHE A 426 25.65 6.13 2.73
N SER A 427 26.22 6.09 1.55
CA SER A 427 27.34 6.96 1.18
C SER A 427 27.22 7.46 -0.25
N THR A 428 28.17 8.31 -0.66
CA THR A 428 28.28 8.83 -2.03
C THR A 428 28.81 7.76 -2.99
N ALA A 429 28.33 7.79 -4.24
CA ALA A 429 28.73 6.89 -5.32
C ALA A 429 29.96 7.37 -6.08
N GLU A 430 30.32 8.66 -6.01
CA GLU A 430 31.41 9.30 -6.73
C GLU A 430 32.28 10.17 -5.80
N ASP A 431 33.54 10.38 -6.20
CA ASP A 431 34.44 11.30 -5.51
C ASP A 431 33.94 12.75 -5.63
N ASN A 432 34.09 13.50 -4.55
CA ASN A 432 33.69 14.91 -4.46
C ASN A 432 32.20 15.18 -4.77
N GLN A 433 31.35 14.20 -4.65
CA GLN A 433 29.91 14.34 -4.80
C GLN A 433 29.33 15.24 -3.69
N THR A 434 28.70 16.37 -4.07
CA THR A 434 28.17 17.39 -3.14
C THR A 434 26.67 17.30 -2.93
N ALA A 435 26.00 16.37 -3.59
CA ALA A 435 24.57 16.12 -3.43
C ALA A 435 24.25 14.63 -3.65
N VAL A 436 23.26 14.12 -2.93
CA VAL A 436 22.68 12.78 -3.16
C VAL A 436 21.19 12.91 -3.40
N THR A 437 20.68 12.17 -4.38
CA THR A 437 19.24 12.00 -4.61
C THR A 437 18.75 10.81 -3.83
N VAL A 438 17.78 11.01 -2.96
CA VAL A 438 17.06 9.93 -2.27
C VAL A 438 15.79 9.66 -3.05
N HIS A 439 15.73 8.52 -3.74
CA HIS A 439 14.55 8.05 -4.45
C HIS A 439 13.85 7.01 -3.60
N VAL A 440 12.67 7.34 -3.09
CA VAL A 440 11.86 6.49 -2.22
C VAL A 440 10.95 5.63 -3.08
N ILE A 441 10.96 4.34 -2.82
CA ILE A 441 10.25 3.33 -3.60
C ILE A 441 9.46 2.38 -2.69
N GLN A 442 8.41 1.78 -3.25
CA GLN A 442 7.57 0.80 -2.57
C GLN A 442 7.33 -0.41 -3.47
N GLY A 443 7.50 -1.61 -2.93
CA GLY A 443 7.28 -2.89 -3.64
C GLY A 443 8.33 -3.93 -3.30
N GLU A 444 8.14 -5.14 -3.86
CA GLU A 444 8.90 -6.34 -3.51
C GLU A 444 10.00 -6.70 -4.54
N ARG A 445 10.17 -5.88 -5.60
CA ARG A 445 11.14 -6.17 -6.66
C ARG A 445 12.53 -5.63 -6.30
N THR A 446 13.57 -6.45 -6.53
CA THR A 446 14.97 -6.07 -6.33
C THR A 446 15.41 -4.91 -7.24
N GLN A 447 14.86 -4.82 -8.46
CA GLN A 447 15.12 -3.69 -9.35
C GLN A 447 14.24 -2.49 -8.99
N ALA A 448 14.86 -1.35 -8.63
CA ALA A 448 14.15 -0.14 -8.21
C ALA A 448 13.12 0.36 -9.25
N ALA A 449 13.46 0.31 -10.54
CA ALA A 449 12.58 0.73 -11.63
C ALA A 449 11.30 -0.11 -11.79
N GLN A 450 11.23 -1.28 -11.17
CA GLN A 450 10.06 -2.16 -11.19
C GLN A 450 9.16 -1.98 -9.96
N ASN A 451 9.60 -1.17 -9.00
CA ASN A 451 8.83 -0.76 -7.85
C ASN A 451 8.15 0.59 -8.09
N LYS A 452 7.16 0.90 -7.28
CA LYS A 452 6.50 2.20 -7.34
C LYS A 452 7.37 3.29 -6.75
N SER A 453 7.62 4.35 -7.52
CA SER A 453 8.20 5.58 -7.00
C SER A 453 7.18 6.31 -6.12
N LEU A 454 7.53 6.55 -4.87
CA LEU A 454 6.75 7.38 -3.94
C LEU A 454 7.20 8.85 -4.00
N GLY A 455 8.43 9.11 -4.42
CA GLY A 455 8.98 10.45 -4.54
C GLY A 455 10.50 10.46 -4.49
N GLN A 456 11.07 11.61 -4.80
CA GLN A 456 12.51 11.81 -4.71
C GLN A 456 12.84 13.20 -4.20
N PHE A 457 13.94 13.33 -3.50
CA PHE A 457 14.47 14.62 -3.03
C PHE A 457 15.99 14.60 -2.99
N ASN A 458 16.59 15.78 -2.98
CA ASN A 458 18.04 15.94 -3.00
C ASN A 458 18.53 16.46 -1.64
N LEU A 459 19.48 15.76 -1.04
CA LEU A 459 20.33 16.31 0.02
C LEU A 459 21.53 17.00 -0.63
N THR A 460 21.62 18.30 -0.50
CA THR A 460 22.69 19.15 -1.07
C THR A 460 23.68 19.62 -0.01
N ASP A 461 24.74 20.31 -0.45
CA ASP A 461 25.77 20.88 0.41
C ASP A 461 26.54 19.84 1.26
N ILE A 462 26.70 18.65 0.72
CA ILE A 462 27.56 17.61 1.29
C ILE A 462 29.03 18.08 1.08
N PRO A 463 29.88 18.11 2.09
CA PRO A 463 31.29 18.44 1.91
C PRO A 463 31.97 17.47 0.94
N PRO A 464 32.75 17.98 -0.04
CA PRO A 464 33.48 17.11 -0.96
C PRO A 464 34.41 16.17 -0.18
N ALA A 465 34.33 14.88 -0.50
CA ALA A 465 35.13 13.82 0.09
C ALA A 465 35.29 12.68 -0.91
N ALA A 466 36.21 11.76 -0.63
CA ALA A 466 36.31 10.53 -1.42
C ALA A 466 35.00 9.73 -1.34
N ARG A 467 34.65 9.06 -2.41
CA ARG A 467 33.50 8.16 -2.52
C ARG A 467 33.50 7.17 -1.34
N GLY A 468 32.33 6.91 -0.78
CA GLY A 468 32.19 6.01 0.38
C GLY A 468 32.51 6.62 1.74
N MET A 469 33.09 7.83 1.82
CA MET A 469 33.43 8.49 3.06
C MET A 469 32.28 9.28 3.72
N PRO A 470 31.44 10.02 2.98
CA PRO A 470 30.29 10.69 3.55
C PRO A 470 29.31 9.68 4.18
N GLN A 471 28.74 10.04 5.33
CA GLN A 471 27.78 9.19 6.04
C GLN A 471 26.39 9.83 5.95
N ILE A 472 25.59 9.35 5.02
CA ILE A 472 24.23 9.85 4.78
C ILE A 472 23.25 8.92 5.48
N GLU A 473 22.73 9.34 6.61
CA GLU A 473 21.69 8.60 7.33
C GLU A 473 20.33 8.89 6.70
N VAL A 474 19.72 7.87 6.15
CA VAL A 474 18.33 7.92 5.64
C VAL A 474 17.43 7.29 6.68
N SER A 475 16.42 8.03 7.11
CA SER A 475 15.47 7.61 8.14
C SER A 475 14.07 7.58 7.56
N PHE A 476 13.38 6.46 7.78
CA PHE A 476 11.97 6.25 7.47
C PHE A 476 11.20 6.25 8.78
N ASP A 477 10.21 7.12 8.90
CA ASP A 477 9.32 7.23 10.05
C ASP A 477 7.89 7.00 9.56
N LEU A 478 7.34 5.83 9.89
CA LEU A 478 6.00 5.39 9.52
C LEU A 478 5.09 5.51 10.75
N ASP A 479 4.12 6.42 10.68
CA ASP A 479 3.22 6.68 11.80
C ASP A 479 2.15 5.57 11.97
N ALA A 480 1.34 5.67 13.03
CA ALA A 480 0.26 4.73 13.30
C ALA A 480 -0.86 4.76 12.24
N ASN A 481 -0.92 5.78 11.39
CA ASN A 481 -1.85 5.88 10.26
C ASN A 481 -1.31 5.25 8.97
N GLY A 482 -0.05 4.79 9.00
CA GLY A 482 0.67 4.30 7.83
C GLY A 482 1.18 5.41 6.91
N ILE A 483 1.35 6.64 7.41
CA ILE A 483 1.88 7.79 6.65
C ILE A 483 3.39 7.85 6.83
N LEU A 484 4.10 7.90 5.71
CA LEU A 484 5.57 7.83 5.65
C LEU A 484 6.21 9.22 5.58
N ASN A 485 7.13 9.48 6.52
CA ASN A 485 8.07 10.58 6.46
C ASN A 485 9.47 10.03 6.18
N VAL A 486 10.19 10.64 5.24
CA VAL A 486 11.57 10.26 4.93
C VAL A 486 12.48 11.45 5.13
N SER A 487 13.58 11.26 5.85
CA SER A 487 14.64 12.26 5.98
C SER A 487 15.99 11.67 5.58
N ALA A 488 16.87 12.55 5.08
CA ALA A 488 18.25 12.24 4.83
C ALA A 488 19.14 13.28 5.50
N LYS A 489 20.18 12.83 6.22
CA LYS A 489 21.07 13.66 6.99
C LYS A 489 22.52 13.27 6.76
N ASP A 490 23.35 14.22 6.36
CA ASP A 490 24.81 14.04 6.43
C ASP A 490 25.30 14.16 7.88
N LYS A 491 25.80 13.07 8.43
CA LYS A 491 26.27 13.01 9.83
C LYS A 491 27.47 13.90 10.11
N ASN A 492 28.27 14.23 9.09
CA ASN A 492 29.47 15.04 9.23
C ASN A 492 29.16 16.53 9.25
N SER A 493 28.34 17.00 8.32
CA SER A 493 27.97 18.43 8.22
C SER A 493 26.74 18.80 9.05
N GLY A 494 25.93 17.80 9.43
CA GLY A 494 24.64 18.03 10.07
C GLY A 494 23.55 18.54 9.14
N LYS A 495 23.81 18.66 7.83
CA LYS A 495 22.81 19.03 6.82
C LYS A 495 21.74 17.96 6.73
N GLU A 496 20.49 18.39 6.71
CA GLU A 496 19.33 17.50 6.68
C GLU A 496 18.29 18.01 5.68
N GLN A 497 17.68 17.10 4.97
CA GLN A 497 16.50 17.31 4.14
C GLN A 497 15.47 16.23 4.44
N SER A 498 14.21 16.59 4.39
CA SER A 498 13.12 15.65 4.59
C SER A 498 12.03 15.85 3.55
N ILE A 499 11.32 14.80 3.26
CA ILE A 499 10.11 14.83 2.45
C ILE A 499 9.00 14.09 3.21
N VAL A 500 7.86 14.74 3.36
CA VAL A 500 6.61 14.02 3.62
C VAL A 500 6.19 13.48 2.27
N ILE A 501 6.04 12.18 2.15
CA ILE A 501 5.58 11.58 0.91
C ILE A 501 4.19 12.13 0.61
N LYS A 502 4.17 13.15 -0.24
CA LYS A 502 2.90 13.68 -0.74
C LYS A 502 2.43 12.81 -1.89
N ALA A 503 1.28 12.35 -1.74
CA ALA A 503 0.51 11.45 -2.54
C ALA A 503 0.21 11.95 -3.96
N SER A 504 1.21 12.22 -4.77
CA SER A 504 0.99 12.56 -6.19
C SER A 504 0.90 11.34 -7.11
N SER A 505 1.15 10.15 -6.60
CA SER A 505 1.08 8.93 -7.42
C SER A 505 0.89 7.71 -6.53
N GLY A 506 -0.34 7.47 -6.06
CA GLY A 506 -0.64 6.26 -5.33
C GLY A 506 -0.39 4.99 -6.17
N LEU A 507 -0.03 3.89 -5.53
CA LEU A 507 -0.05 2.58 -6.16
C LEU A 507 -1.48 2.20 -6.52
N SER A 508 -1.70 1.71 -7.75
CA SER A 508 -2.88 0.92 -8.01
C SER A 508 -2.70 -0.47 -7.40
N ASP A 509 -3.79 -1.14 -7.08
CA ASP A 509 -3.68 -2.47 -6.48
C ASP A 509 -3.27 -3.53 -7.49
N GLU A 510 -3.61 -3.35 -8.75
CA GLU A 510 -3.01 -4.12 -9.83
C GLU A 510 -1.50 -3.94 -9.87
N ASP A 511 -0.99 -2.73 -9.57
CA ASP A 511 0.44 -2.50 -9.44
C ASP A 511 1.00 -3.29 -8.26
N ILE A 512 0.31 -3.28 -7.11
CA ILE A 512 0.71 -4.03 -5.91
C ILE A 512 0.68 -5.54 -6.17
N GLU A 513 -0.45 -6.07 -6.64
CA GLU A 513 -0.62 -7.49 -6.92
C GLU A 513 0.32 -7.97 -8.02
N LYS A 514 0.51 -7.14 -9.06
CA LYS A 514 1.50 -7.39 -10.11
C LYS A 514 2.91 -7.36 -9.55
N MET A 515 3.25 -6.41 -8.68
CA MET A 515 4.57 -6.33 -8.05
C MET A 515 4.87 -7.57 -7.20
N VAL A 516 3.90 -8.06 -6.41
CA VAL A 516 4.07 -9.28 -5.61
C VAL A 516 4.23 -10.50 -6.52
N LYS A 517 3.36 -10.70 -7.51
CA LYS A 517 3.44 -11.80 -8.47
C LYS A 517 4.70 -11.72 -9.35
N ASP A 518 5.06 -10.53 -9.80
CA ASP A 518 6.27 -10.31 -10.58
C ASP A 518 7.52 -10.56 -9.73
N ALA A 519 7.52 -10.19 -8.44
CA ALA A 519 8.62 -10.51 -7.54
C ALA A 519 8.79 -12.02 -7.34
N GLU A 520 7.71 -12.75 -7.12
CA GLU A 520 7.73 -14.21 -7.00
C GLU A 520 8.15 -14.91 -8.31
N ALA A 521 7.60 -14.45 -9.44
CA ALA A 521 7.90 -15.02 -10.76
C ALA A 521 9.34 -14.75 -11.24
N ASN A 522 9.93 -13.64 -10.79
CA ASN A 522 11.26 -13.21 -11.23
C ASN A 522 12.32 -13.31 -10.10
N ALA A 523 12.02 -13.98 -8.98
CA ALA A 523 12.93 -14.07 -7.83
C ALA A 523 14.33 -14.61 -8.18
N GLU A 524 14.44 -15.57 -9.13
CA GLU A 524 15.72 -16.07 -9.61
C GLU A 524 16.49 -15.04 -10.48
N ASP A 525 15.79 -14.30 -11.31
CA ASP A 525 16.38 -13.28 -12.18
C ASP A 525 16.78 -12.04 -11.38
N ASP A 526 15.98 -11.65 -10.38
CA ASP A 526 16.31 -10.60 -9.45
C ASP A 526 17.57 -10.93 -8.62
N LYS A 527 17.70 -12.17 -8.18
CA LYS A 527 18.91 -12.64 -7.47
C LYS A 527 20.16 -12.57 -8.37
N LYS A 528 20.05 -12.99 -9.63
CA LYS A 528 21.15 -12.86 -10.60
C LYS A 528 21.50 -11.41 -10.87
N PHE A 529 20.50 -10.53 -10.96
CA PHE A 529 20.70 -9.09 -11.14
C PHE A 529 21.44 -8.48 -9.93
N GLU A 530 21.03 -8.79 -8.71
CA GLU A 530 21.71 -8.34 -7.49
C GLU A 530 23.17 -8.81 -7.45
N GLU A 531 23.42 -10.07 -7.78
CA GLU A 531 24.76 -10.65 -7.86
C GLU A 531 25.61 -9.96 -8.91
N LEU A 532 25.04 -9.70 -10.10
CA LEU A 532 25.71 -8.95 -11.16
C LEU A 532 26.08 -7.53 -10.73
N VAL A 533 25.13 -6.78 -10.12
CA VAL A 533 25.37 -5.41 -9.65
C VAL A 533 26.43 -5.38 -8.57
N LYS A 534 26.38 -6.30 -7.61
CA LYS A 534 27.40 -6.43 -6.55
C LYS A 534 28.79 -6.71 -7.12
N THR A 535 28.87 -7.63 -8.10
CA THR A 535 30.13 -7.99 -8.77
C THR A 535 30.69 -6.80 -9.57
N LYS A 536 29.83 -6.09 -10.31
CA LYS A 536 30.22 -4.85 -11.02
C LYS A 536 30.75 -3.78 -10.08
N ASN A 537 30.03 -3.50 -9.00
CA ASN A 537 30.42 -2.48 -8.02
C ASN A 537 31.76 -2.81 -7.34
N ASN A 538 32.01 -4.08 -7.01
CA ASN A 538 33.27 -4.51 -6.44
C ASN A 538 34.42 -4.38 -7.43
N ALA A 539 34.20 -4.77 -8.68
CA ALA A 539 35.19 -4.64 -9.77
C ALA A 539 35.54 -3.16 -10.03
N ASP A 540 34.54 -2.30 -10.07
CA ASP A 540 34.73 -0.86 -10.27
C ASP A 540 35.50 -0.20 -9.10
N MET A 541 35.19 -0.61 -7.85
CA MET A 541 35.98 -0.21 -6.68
C MET A 541 37.44 -0.63 -6.80
N LEU A 542 37.72 -1.85 -7.29
CA LEU A 542 39.06 -2.36 -7.46
C LEU A 542 39.82 -1.57 -8.56
N VAL A 543 39.18 -1.29 -9.69
CA VAL A 543 39.75 -0.42 -10.76
C VAL A 543 40.16 0.93 -10.19
N HIS A 544 39.25 1.57 -9.45
CA HIS A 544 39.52 2.89 -8.87
C HIS A 544 40.67 2.84 -7.85
N ALA A 545 40.64 1.87 -6.93
CA ALA A 545 41.71 1.68 -5.94
C ALA A 545 43.06 1.42 -6.62
N THR A 546 43.07 0.60 -7.65
CA THR A 546 44.29 0.27 -8.40
C THR A 546 44.90 1.50 -9.06
N ARG A 547 44.11 2.28 -9.80
CA ARG A 547 44.60 3.53 -10.43
C ARG A 547 45.14 4.52 -9.42
N LYS A 548 44.47 4.66 -8.28
CA LYS A 548 44.94 5.49 -7.18
C LYS A 548 46.28 5.01 -6.63
N THR A 549 46.42 3.72 -6.36
CA THR A 549 47.68 3.13 -5.87
C THR A 549 48.82 3.29 -6.88
N VAL A 550 48.56 3.12 -8.17
CA VAL A 550 49.56 3.36 -9.24
C VAL A 550 50.00 4.82 -9.25
N GLN A 551 49.05 5.76 -9.10
CA GLN A 551 49.36 7.19 -9.08
C GLN A 551 50.18 7.58 -7.84
N GLU A 552 49.83 7.03 -6.64
CA GLU A 552 50.52 7.31 -5.37
C GLU A 552 51.91 6.64 -5.32
N SER A 553 52.15 5.59 -6.13
CA SER A 553 53.40 4.82 -6.19
C SER A 553 54.16 5.05 -7.50
N ASP A 554 53.95 6.16 -8.20
CA ASP A 554 54.49 6.46 -9.52
C ASP A 554 56.01 6.34 -9.61
N ASP A 555 56.69 6.76 -8.53
CA ASP A 555 58.17 6.73 -8.40
C ASP A 555 58.72 5.31 -8.10
N LYS A 556 57.88 4.36 -7.68
CA LYS A 556 58.26 3.04 -7.24
C LYS A 556 57.98 1.94 -8.28
N LEU A 557 57.20 2.25 -9.28
CA LEU A 557 56.80 1.33 -10.35
C LEU A 557 57.54 1.65 -11.66
N SER A 558 58.01 0.60 -12.35
CA SER A 558 58.58 0.74 -13.70
C SER A 558 57.49 0.96 -14.74
N ASP A 559 57.85 1.53 -15.89
CA ASP A 559 56.92 1.77 -16.99
C ASP A 559 56.29 0.45 -17.50
N ASP A 560 57.04 -0.66 -17.53
CA ASP A 560 56.53 -1.98 -17.93
C ASP A 560 55.47 -2.49 -16.94
N GLU A 561 55.62 -2.26 -15.60
CA GLU A 561 54.67 -2.65 -14.58
C GLU A 561 53.39 -1.80 -14.68
N LYS A 562 53.52 -0.50 -14.92
CA LYS A 562 52.37 0.42 -15.13
C LYS A 562 51.57 0.01 -16.37
N ASP A 563 52.23 -0.28 -17.47
CA ASP A 563 51.59 -0.75 -18.71
C ASP A 563 50.87 -2.09 -18.52
N GLN A 564 51.47 -3.00 -17.74
CA GLN A 564 50.84 -4.28 -17.43
C GLN A 564 49.59 -4.14 -16.58
N ILE A 565 49.64 -3.27 -15.55
CA ILE A 565 48.45 -2.97 -14.69
C ILE A 565 47.36 -2.33 -15.54
N GLU A 566 47.66 -1.29 -16.29
CA GLU A 566 46.66 -0.57 -17.09
C GLU A 566 46.00 -1.47 -18.13
N LYS A 567 46.73 -2.38 -18.74
CA LYS A 567 46.17 -3.36 -19.68
C LYS A 567 45.12 -4.27 -19.03
N VAL A 568 45.37 -4.73 -17.79
CA VAL A 568 44.44 -5.60 -17.07
C VAL A 568 43.27 -4.79 -16.50
N VAL A 569 43.51 -3.54 -16.09
CA VAL A 569 42.45 -2.60 -15.67
C VAL A 569 41.48 -2.33 -16.82
N VAL A 570 41.98 -2.03 -18.02
CA VAL A 570 41.13 -1.84 -19.21
C VAL A 570 40.34 -3.12 -19.53
N GLY A 571 40.97 -4.29 -19.41
CA GLY A 571 40.29 -5.58 -19.58
C GLY A 571 39.15 -5.78 -18.57
N LEU A 572 39.31 -5.32 -17.31
CA LEU A 572 38.27 -5.38 -16.31
C LEU A 572 37.14 -4.38 -16.59
N GLU A 573 37.45 -3.17 -17.07
CA GLU A 573 36.44 -2.19 -17.50
C GLU A 573 35.59 -2.68 -18.68
N GLU A 574 36.24 -3.37 -19.65
CA GLU A 574 35.53 -4.03 -20.76
C GLU A 574 34.62 -5.17 -20.23
N ALA A 575 35.09 -5.97 -19.29
CA ALA A 575 34.33 -7.04 -18.68
C ALA A 575 33.12 -6.49 -17.90
N ILE A 576 33.28 -5.39 -17.14
CA ILE A 576 32.17 -4.68 -16.44
C ILE A 576 31.09 -4.26 -17.44
N SER A 577 31.48 -3.82 -18.62
CA SER A 577 30.57 -3.40 -19.69
C SER A 577 29.85 -4.57 -20.38
N SER A 578 30.34 -5.80 -20.26
CA SER A 578 29.77 -6.99 -20.91
C SER A 578 28.53 -7.57 -20.21
N GLU A 579 28.26 -7.16 -18.97
CA GLU A 579 27.16 -7.66 -18.15
C GLU A 579 27.18 -9.19 -17.85
N ASP A 580 28.34 -9.82 -17.95
CA ASP A 580 28.56 -11.24 -17.68
C ASP A 580 29.37 -11.40 -16.38
N ILE A 581 28.76 -11.99 -15.34
CA ILE A 581 29.37 -12.20 -14.03
C ILE A 581 30.68 -12.98 -14.14
N ASN A 582 30.70 -14.06 -14.93
CA ASN A 582 31.88 -14.90 -15.04
C ASN A 582 33.06 -14.15 -15.71
N ASN A 583 32.77 -13.29 -16.69
CA ASN A 583 33.78 -12.45 -17.33
C ASN A 583 34.34 -11.42 -16.34
N ILE A 584 33.50 -10.79 -15.55
CA ILE A 584 33.89 -9.80 -14.51
C ILE A 584 34.75 -10.47 -13.44
N GLU A 585 34.33 -11.64 -12.92
CA GLU A 585 35.07 -12.38 -11.92
C GLU A 585 36.44 -12.84 -12.44
N THR A 586 36.50 -13.31 -13.70
CA THR A 586 37.74 -13.70 -14.30
C THR A 586 38.71 -12.53 -14.45
N ALA A 587 38.23 -11.40 -15.01
CA ALA A 587 39.05 -10.20 -15.14
C ALA A 587 39.45 -9.59 -13.78
N THR A 588 38.59 -9.67 -12.79
CA THR A 588 38.89 -9.25 -11.39
C THR A 588 40.03 -10.11 -10.82
N LYS A 589 39.99 -11.41 -11.06
CA LYS A 589 41.07 -12.32 -10.63
C LYS A 589 42.36 -12.00 -11.33
N ASP A 590 42.33 -11.79 -12.64
CA ASP A 590 43.52 -11.45 -13.45
C ASP A 590 44.18 -10.15 -12.95
N LEU A 591 43.38 -9.15 -12.55
CA LEU A 591 43.89 -7.92 -11.95
C LEU A 591 44.51 -8.18 -10.56
N ASN A 592 43.89 -8.96 -9.72
CA ASN A 592 44.44 -9.33 -8.41
C ASN A 592 45.75 -10.13 -8.54
N ASP A 593 45.83 -11.04 -9.50
CA ASP A 593 47.03 -11.84 -9.74
C ASP A 593 48.22 -10.94 -10.19
N VAL A 594 47.99 -9.84 -10.87
CA VAL A 594 49.00 -8.82 -11.22
C VAL A 594 49.33 -7.91 -10.04
N LEU A 595 48.35 -7.52 -9.20
CA LEU A 595 48.53 -6.61 -8.09
C LEU A 595 49.23 -7.25 -6.89
N THR A 596 49.00 -8.55 -6.61
CA THR A 596 49.53 -9.21 -5.41
C THR A 596 51.09 -9.15 -5.35
N PRO A 597 51.87 -9.54 -6.41
CA PRO A 597 53.32 -9.43 -6.35
C PRO A 597 53.82 -7.98 -6.28
N LEU A 598 53.07 -7.03 -6.84
CA LEU A 598 53.45 -5.60 -6.82
C LEU A 598 53.19 -4.98 -5.44
N THR A 599 52.13 -5.35 -4.78
CA THR A 599 51.84 -4.95 -3.40
C THR A 599 52.93 -5.45 -2.46
N ASP A 600 53.32 -6.71 -2.56
CA ASP A 600 54.41 -7.28 -1.76
C ASP A 600 55.75 -6.55 -1.99
N LYS A 601 56.02 -6.16 -3.26
CA LYS A 601 57.23 -5.39 -3.62
C LYS A 601 57.18 -3.97 -3.02
N LEU A 602 56.05 -3.28 -3.06
CA LEU A 602 55.86 -1.95 -2.49
C LEU A 602 56.02 -1.99 -0.96
N TYR A 603 55.44 -2.96 -0.28
CA TYR A 603 55.60 -3.15 1.18
C TYR A 603 57.03 -3.43 1.56
N SER A 604 57.77 -4.26 0.79
CA SER A 604 59.17 -4.57 1.07
C SER A 604 60.11 -3.37 0.83
N GLN A 605 59.80 -2.51 -0.13
CA GLN A 605 60.53 -1.26 -0.37
C GLN A 605 60.30 -0.21 0.72
N ASP A 606 59.06 -0.10 1.22
CA ASP A 606 58.75 0.81 2.32
C ASP A 606 59.38 0.37 3.63
N GLN A 607 59.46 -0.96 3.92
CA GLN A 607 60.20 -1.47 5.06
C GLN A 607 61.72 -1.24 4.94
N ALA A 608 62.30 -1.42 3.75
CA ALA A 608 63.73 -1.14 3.54
C ALA A 608 64.08 0.35 3.61
N GLN A 609 63.15 1.24 3.25
CA GLN A 609 63.34 2.70 3.44
C GLN A 609 63.16 3.11 4.91
N ALA A 610 62.26 2.44 5.66
CA ALA A 610 62.10 2.69 7.11
C ALA A 610 63.32 2.20 7.90
N GLU A 611 63.96 1.05 7.52
CA GLU A 611 65.18 0.56 8.12
C GLU A 611 66.42 1.41 7.81
N ASN A 612 66.49 2.05 6.60
CA ASN A 612 67.58 2.97 6.24
C ASN A 612 67.42 4.40 6.82
N SER A 613 66.25 4.73 7.35
CA SER A 613 66.02 6.02 8.03
C SER A 613 66.27 5.99 9.53
N THR A 614 66.66 4.83 10.09
CA THR A 614 66.91 4.62 11.51
C THR A 614 68.41 4.66 11.91
N GLU A 615 69.34 5.04 11.00
CA GLU A 615 70.74 5.31 11.36
C GLU A 615 71.03 6.82 11.39
N GLU A 616 70.41 7.58 12.29
CA GLU A 616 70.97 8.81 12.91
C GLU A 616 69.90 9.52 13.76
N ALA A 617 69.79 9.13 15.04
CA ALA A 617 69.45 10.05 16.11
C ALA A 617 69.62 9.41 17.49
N PRO A 618 70.12 10.11 18.50
CA PRO A 618 70.56 9.52 19.77
C PRO A 618 69.37 9.30 20.74
N ASN A 619 69.60 8.28 21.59
CA ASN A 619 68.82 7.95 22.78
C ASN A 619 68.30 9.15 23.56
N ASP A 620 67.00 9.16 23.90
CA ASP A 620 66.55 9.43 25.26
C ASP A 620 65.13 8.88 25.53
N ASP A 621 65.07 8.03 26.55
CA ASP A 621 64.05 7.74 27.54
C ASP A 621 62.56 7.52 27.23
N ALA A 622 62.16 6.29 27.50
CA ALA A 622 61.10 5.83 28.43
C ALA A 622 59.62 5.84 27.99
N GLU A 623 59.12 4.57 27.98
CA GLU A 623 57.82 4.12 28.50
C GLU A 623 56.50 4.73 27.90
N ASN A 624 55.84 3.98 27.03
CA ASN A 624 54.51 3.40 27.24
C ASN A 624 53.98 2.76 25.96
N THR A 625 54.20 1.47 25.87
CA THR A 625 53.47 0.58 24.97
C THR A 625 52.20 0.13 25.67
N VAL A 626 51.04 0.39 25.05
CA VAL A 626 49.76 -0.20 25.41
C VAL A 626 49.44 -1.24 24.34
N ASP A 627 49.60 -2.51 24.71
CA ASP A 627 49.11 -3.66 23.94
C ASP A 627 47.58 -3.63 23.93
N ALA A 628 46.96 -3.62 22.73
CA ALA A 628 45.56 -3.88 22.57
C ALA A 628 45.35 -5.37 22.27
N GLU A 629 44.95 -6.12 23.28
CA GLU A 629 44.47 -7.50 23.13
C GLU A 629 43.09 -7.51 22.50
N TYR A 630 42.95 -8.29 21.44
CA TYR A 630 41.65 -8.65 20.86
C TYR A 630 41.13 -9.88 21.64
N GLU A 631 39.98 -9.72 22.31
CA GLU A 631 39.23 -10.83 22.88
C GLU A 631 38.16 -11.30 21.87
N GLU A 632 38.28 -12.52 21.40
CA GLU A 632 37.24 -13.26 20.68
C GLU A 632 36.12 -13.66 21.64
N VAL A 633 34.95 -13.07 21.50
CA VAL A 633 33.75 -13.47 22.24
C VAL A 633 33.14 -14.72 21.56
N LYS A 634 33.32 -15.88 22.19
CA LYS A 634 32.56 -17.09 21.84
C LYS A 634 31.16 -17.00 22.42
N GLU A 635 30.16 -17.13 21.55
CA GLU A 635 28.76 -17.36 21.93
C GLU A 635 28.67 -18.71 22.71
N GLU A 636 28.27 -18.66 23.96
CA GLU A 636 27.78 -19.81 24.71
C GLU A 636 26.29 -20.03 24.46
N GLU A 637 25.95 -21.17 23.85
CA GLU A 637 24.63 -21.79 23.93
C GLU A 637 24.32 -22.10 25.41
N ASN A 638 23.18 -21.61 25.90
CA ASN A 638 22.53 -22.19 27.07
C ASN A 638 20.99 -22.15 26.97
N LYS A 639 20.47 -23.39 26.85
CA LYS A 639 19.22 -24.02 27.30
C LYS A 639 17.94 -23.17 27.38
#